data_34aa6ed3ff10c9e1f9ed8938cc02fca4
#
_entry.id   34aa6ed3ff10c9e1f9ed8938cc02fca4
#
_cell.length_a   1.000
_cell.length_b   1.000
_cell.length_c   1.000
_cell.angle_alpha   90.00
_cell.angle_beta   90.00
_cell.angle_gamma   90.00
#
_symmetry.space_group_name_H-M   'P 1'
#
loop_
_entity.id
_entity.type
_entity.pdbx_description
1 polymer ?
#
loop_
_entity_poly.entity_id
_entity_poly.type
_entity_poly.pdbx_seq_one_letter_code
_entity_poly.pdbx_strand_id
1 'polypeptide(L)'
;MATRKDAASSAPHAADIHDVIRVHGARVNNLKDVSIEIPKRRLTVFTGVSGSGKTSLVFNTIAAESQRLINETYSAFVQGFMPTQARPEVDVLDGLTTAIIVDQQKLGADPRSTVGTATDANAMLRILFSRLGKPHIGPPGAYAFNVPSVTASGAITVERGAKKAVKATFNRTGGMCTRCEGRGAVSDIDLTQLYDDSKSLSEGAFTIPGWKSDSFWTVRVYAESGLLDPHKPIREFTRKEMRDFLYREPVKVKVEGVNLTYEGLIPKIQKSFLSKDKEALQPHIRAFVERAVTFTTCPECDGTRLSEGARSSKIKRINIADACAMQTSDLAAWVRDLDEPSVAPLLTALRQTLDSFVEIGLGYLALDRPTGTLSGGEAQRVKMIRHLGSSLTDVTYVFDEPTAGLHPHDIQRMNRLLLRLRDKGNTVLVVEHKPETIAIADHVVDLGPGAGTAGGTVCFEGTVEALRAGDTVTGRHFDDRATLKDTRRKPTGALEVRGADANNLRDVDVDIPLGVLAVITGVAGSGKSSLIHGSVSGLDGVVSIDQGAIRGSRRSNPATYTGLLDPIRKAFAKANDVKPALFSANSEGACPGCNGVGVVYTDLAMMAGVATVCEECEGKRFLASVLEYRLGGRDISEVLAMSVTEAEEFFGSGEAHTPAAHRVLDRLADVGLGYLSLGQPLTTLSGGERQRLKLATHMGEKGGIYVLDEPTTGLHLADVEQLLGLLDRLVDSGKSVIVIEHHQAVMAHADWIIDLGPGAGHDGGRLVFEGTPDDLVADRSTLTGEHLAAYVGA
;
A
#
# COMPACT_ATOMS: atom_id res chain seq x y z
N MET A 1 -12.63 -67.55 19.17
CA MET A 1 -13.64 -66.54 19.64
C MET A 1 -12.93 -65.54 20.49
N ALA A 2 -12.55 -64.46 19.94
CA ALA A 2 -11.97 -63.29 20.67
C ALA A 2 -13.04 -62.23 20.74
N THR A 3 -13.49 -61.96 21.96
CA THR A 3 -14.49 -60.91 22.30
C THR A 3 -13.94 -59.53 21.98
N ARG A 4 -14.60 -58.81 21.10
CA ARG A 4 -14.46 -57.38 20.95
C ARG A 4 -14.82 -56.72 22.29
N LYS A 5 -13.83 -56.10 22.93
CA LYS A 5 -14.10 -55.10 24.00
C LYS A 5 -14.72 -53.86 23.34
N ASP A 6 -15.91 -53.55 23.77
CA ASP A 6 -16.56 -52.29 23.49
C ASP A 6 -15.63 -51.13 23.91
N ALA A 7 -15.25 -50.34 22.96
CA ALA A 7 -14.58 -49.08 23.24
C ALA A 7 -15.62 -48.13 23.88
N ALA A 8 -15.53 -48.03 25.20
CA ALA A 8 -16.24 -46.99 25.93
C ALA A 8 -15.83 -45.64 25.34
N SER A 9 -16.76 -44.86 24.84
CA SER A 9 -16.63 -43.47 24.45
C SER A 9 -16.11 -42.72 25.67
N SER A 10 -14.77 -42.51 25.76
CA SER A 10 -14.21 -41.61 26.75
C SER A 10 -14.69 -40.18 26.43
N ALA A 11 -15.20 -39.49 27.43
CA ALA A 11 -15.47 -38.07 27.30
C ALA A 11 -14.23 -37.36 26.75
N PRO A 12 -14.37 -36.39 25.83
CA PRO A 12 -13.21 -35.69 25.26
C PRO A 12 -12.36 -35.09 26.38
N HIS A 13 -11.04 -35.20 26.27
CA HIS A 13 -10.11 -34.60 27.20
C HIS A 13 -10.33 -33.09 27.23
N ALA A 14 -10.11 -32.43 28.40
CA ALA A 14 -10.27 -30.96 28.50
C ALA A 14 -9.44 -30.17 27.47
N ALA A 15 -8.30 -30.74 27.04
CA ALA A 15 -7.49 -30.19 25.97
C ALA A 15 -8.13 -30.28 24.57
N ASP A 16 -9.13 -31.11 24.39
CA ASP A 16 -9.84 -31.29 23.11
C ASP A 16 -11.08 -30.38 22.98
N ILE A 17 -11.39 -29.59 24.03
CA ILE A 17 -12.60 -28.72 24.13
C ILE A 17 -12.27 -27.25 23.76
N HIS A 18 -11.18 -26.97 23.05
CA HIS A 18 -10.81 -25.61 22.62
C HIS A 18 -11.27 -25.32 21.18
N ASP A 19 -12.59 -25.44 20.92
CA ASP A 19 -13.14 -25.33 19.58
C ASP A 19 -13.58 -23.92 19.20
N VAL A 20 -13.46 -22.96 20.12
CA VAL A 20 -13.88 -21.56 19.90
C VAL A 20 -12.81 -20.55 20.34
N ILE A 21 -12.78 -19.41 19.68
CA ILE A 21 -12.15 -18.17 20.16
C ILE A 21 -13.26 -17.36 20.82
N ARG A 22 -13.10 -17.02 22.13
CA ARG A 22 -14.07 -16.23 22.87
C ARG A 22 -13.60 -14.80 22.99
N VAL A 23 -14.46 -13.87 22.59
CA VAL A 23 -14.30 -12.44 22.81
C VAL A 23 -15.42 -11.98 23.73
N HIS A 24 -15.09 -11.33 24.83
CA HIS A 24 -16.07 -10.81 25.78
C HIS A 24 -15.76 -9.35 26.10
N GLY A 25 -16.73 -8.47 25.93
CA GLY A 25 -16.59 -7.09 26.34
C GLY A 25 -15.57 -6.29 25.53
N ALA A 26 -15.50 -6.49 24.21
CA ALA A 26 -14.57 -5.71 23.36
C ALA A 26 -15.08 -4.29 23.13
N ARG A 27 -14.22 -3.29 23.44
CA ARG A 27 -14.53 -1.85 23.40
C ARG A 27 -13.51 -1.03 22.60
N VAL A 28 -12.71 -1.69 21.76
CA VAL A 28 -11.68 -1.04 20.93
C VAL A 28 -12.33 -0.15 19.86
N ASN A 29 -11.90 1.10 19.77
CA ASN A 29 -12.42 2.13 18.86
C ASN A 29 -13.94 2.35 19.02
N ASN A 30 -14.73 1.99 17.99
CA ASN A 30 -16.18 2.17 17.99
C ASN A 30 -16.96 0.95 18.50
N LEU A 31 -16.30 -0.11 18.97
CA LEU A 31 -16.98 -1.30 19.48
C LEU A 31 -17.73 -1.00 20.81
N LYS A 32 -18.94 -1.51 20.92
CA LYS A 32 -19.87 -1.30 22.06
C LYS A 32 -20.04 -2.58 22.83
N ASP A 33 -19.04 -2.95 23.64
CA ASP A 33 -19.11 -4.11 24.53
C ASP A 33 -19.42 -5.42 23.79
N VAL A 34 -18.71 -5.66 22.69
CA VAL A 34 -18.96 -6.78 21.79
C VAL A 34 -18.51 -8.09 22.41
N SER A 35 -19.43 -9.07 22.43
CA SER A 35 -19.18 -10.44 22.89
C SER A 35 -19.61 -11.44 21.82
N ILE A 36 -18.68 -12.33 21.38
CA ILE A 36 -18.91 -13.37 20.36
C ILE A 36 -18.08 -14.62 20.64
N GLU A 37 -18.52 -15.75 20.07
CA GLU A 37 -17.79 -17.02 20.03
C GLU A 37 -17.51 -17.44 18.59
N ILE A 38 -16.24 -17.45 18.19
CA ILE A 38 -15.83 -17.74 16.82
C ILE A 38 -15.38 -19.21 16.74
N PRO A 39 -16.00 -20.05 15.89
CA PRO A 39 -15.60 -21.44 15.77
C PRO A 39 -14.22 -21.57 15.13
N LYS A 40 -13.35 -22.37 15.76
CA LYS A 40 -12.03 -22.69 15.21
C LYS A 40 -12.11 -23.69 14.07
N ARG A 41 -11.05 -23.69 13.22
CA ARG A 41 -10.94 -24.58 12.08
C ARG A 41 -12.13 -24.45 11.09
N ARG A 42 -12.68 -23.24 11.05
CA ARG A 42 -13.77 -22.84 10.17
C ARG A 42 -13.39 -21.55 9.44
N LEU A 43 -14.09 -21.26 8.37
CA LEU A 43 -14.06 -20.00 7.68
C LEU A 43 -15.15 -19.10 8.27
N THR A 44 -14.75 -18.07 9.02
CA THR A 44 -15.66 -17.05 9.54
C THR A 44 -15.48 -15.75 8.75
N VAL A 45 -16.59 -15.25 8.21
CA VAL A 45 -16.61 -13.96 7.50
C VAL A 45 -17.25 -12.90 8.38
N PHE A 46 -16.53 -11.78 8.55
CA PHE A 46 -17.00 -10.58 9.22
C PHE A 46 -17.47 -9.58 8.17
N THR A 47 -18.75 -9.26 8.20
CA THR A 47 -19.38 -8.36 7.24
C THR A 47 -20.12 -7.21 7.93
N GLY A 48 -20.78 -6.34 7.17
CA GLY A 48 -21.50 -5.16 7.64
C GLY A 48 -21.06 -3.88 6.93
N VAL A 49 -21.79 -2.79 7.14
CA VAL A 49 -21.53 -1.50 6.48
C VAL A 49 -20.12 -0.97 6.74
N SER A 50 -19.61 -0.12 5.84
CA SER A 50 -18.32 0.51 6.02
C SER A 50 -18.27 1.32 7.31
N GLY A 51 -17.20 1.19 8.13
CA GLY A 51 -17.10 1.85 9.43
C GLY A 51 -17.89 1.20 10.58
N SER A 52 -18.47 0.02 10.40
CA SER A 52 -19.26 -0.67 11.46
C SER A 52 -18.43 -1.29 12.59
N GLY A 53 -17.10 -1.34 12.49
CA GLY A 53 -16.23 -1.87 13.54
C GLY A 53 -15.56 -3.23 13.23
N LYS A 54 -15.73 -3.79 12.04
CA LYS A 54 -15.13 -5.07 11.62
C LYS A 54 -13.62 -5.13 11.85
N THR A 55 -12.89 -4.17 11.33
CA THR A 55 -11.43 -4.07 11.49
C THR A 55 -11.03 -3.88 12.95
N SER A 56 -11.85 -3.15 13.73
CA SER A 56 -11.64 -2.97 15.19
C SER A 56 -11.72 -4.30 15.92
N LEU A 57 -12.70 -5.16 15.59
CA LEU A 57 -12.86 -6.46 16.20
C LEU A 57 -11.80 -7.47 15.76
N VAL A 58 -11.62 -7.62 14.45
CA VAL A 58 -10.78 -8.69 13.88
C VAL A 58 -9.30 -8.37 13.98
N PHE A 59 -8.89 -7.16 13.55
CA PHE A 59 -7.48 -6.79 13.51
C PHE A 59 -6.99 -6.14 14.80
N ASN A 60 -7.74 -5.16 15.32
CA ASN A 60 -7.28 -4.38 16.48
C ASN A 60 -7.59 -5.05 17.83
N THR A 61 -8.42 -6.10 17.85
CA THR A 61 -8.70 -6.89 19.05
C THR A 61 -8.10 -8.30 18.93
N ILE A 62 -8.64 -9.16 18.06
CA ILE A 62 -8.27 -10.58 18.00
C ILE A 62 -6.84 -10.78 17.52
N ALA A 63 -6.50 -10.24 16.34
CA ALA A 63 -5.18 -10.42 15.75
C ALA A 63 -4.09 -9.68 16.54
N ALA A 64 -4.38 -8.47 17.03
CA ALA A 64 -3.46 -7.68 17.84
C ALA A 64 -3.06 -8.41 19.14
N GLU A 65 -4.03 -8.96 19.87
CA GLU A 65 -3.76 -9.70 21.11
C GLU A 65 -2.98 -10.99 20.83
N SER A 66 -3.35 -11.74 19.80
CA SER A 66 -2.58 -12.93 19.41
C SER A 66 -1.12 -12.60 19.11
N GLN A 67 -0.86 -11.53 18.36
CA GLN A 67 0.51 -11.10 18.09
C GLN A 67 1.24 -10.59 19.32
N ARG A 68 0.54 -9.85 20.21
CA ARG A 68 1.11 -9.37 21.47
C ARG A 68 1.56 -10.55 22.35
N LEU A 69 0.72 -11.57 22.51
CA LEU A 69 1.04 -12.77 23.28
C LEU A 69 2.23 -13.55 22.69
N ILE A 70 2.31 -13.65 21.35
CA ILE A 70 3.47 -14.26 20.69
C ILE A 70 4.73 -13.44 20.94
N ASN A 71 4.66 -12.13 20.82
CA ASN A 71 5.80 -11.24 21.03
C ASN A 71 6.35 -11.39 22.46
N GLU A 72 5.50 -11.60 23.46
CA GLU A 72 5.91 -11.84 24.85
C GLU A 72 6.72 -13.14 25.04
N THR A 73 6.61 -14.10 24.11
CA THR A 73 7.42 -15.34 24.18
C THR A 73 8.87 -15.16 23.76
N TYR A 74 9.21 -14.07 23.08
CA TYR A 74 10.58 -13.78 22.66
C TYR A 74 11.40 -13.17 23.80
N SER A 75 12.74 -13.24 23.68
CA SER A 75 13.61 -12.55 24.64
C SER A 75 13.42 -11.03 24.59
N ALA A 76 13.64 -10.33 25.70
CA ALA A 76 13.52 -8.88 25.78
C ALA A 76 14.34 -8.13 24.71
N PHE A 77 15.49 -8.68 24.31
CA PHE A 77 16.29 -8.15 23.21
C PHE A 77 15.54 -8.18 21.88
N VAL A 78 14.90 -9.30 21.54
CA VAL A 78 14.13 -9.45 20.29
C VAL A 78 12.86 -8.61 20.34
N GLN A 79 12.17 -8.56 21.51
CA GLN A 79 10.98 -7.71 21.68
C GLN A 79 11.28 -6.25 21.40
N GLY A 80 12.51 -5.78 21.70
CA GLY A 80 12.94 -4.40 21.40
C GLY A 80 12.98 -4.04 19.90
N PHE A 81 12.99 -5.01 19.02
CA PHE A 81 12.95 -4.80 17.55
C PHE A 81 11.56 -5.05 16.94
N MET A 82 10.59 -5.49 17.75
CA MET A 82 9.24 -5.77 17.28
C MET A 82 8.31 -4.59 17.52
N PRO A 83 7.28 -4.40 16.66
CA PRO A 83 6.26 -3.39 16.90
C PRO A 83 5.58 -3.63 18.24
N THR A 84 5.59 -2.62 19.10
CA THR A 84 4.89 -2.67 20.38
C THR A 84 3.39 -2.50 20.11
N GLN A 85 2.60 -3.49 20.48
CA GLN A 85 1.14 -3.41 20.42
C GLN A 85 0.59 -3.18 21.83
N ALA A 86 -0.30 -2.20 21.97
CA ALA A 86 -1.04 -2.01 23.21
C ALA A 86 -2.03 -3.17 23.39
N ARG A 87 -2.26 -3.56 24.64
CA ARG A 87 -3.31 -4.53 24.96
C ARG A 87 -4.66 -3.96 24.53
N PRO A 88 -5.47 -4.70 23.75
CA PRO A 88 -6.79 -4.22 23.36
C PRO A 88 -7.71 -4.12 24.59
N GLU A 89 -8.66 -3.18 24.53
CA GLU A 89 -9.70 -3.03 25.56
C GLU A 89 -10.77 -4.10 25.39
N VAL A 90 -10.59 -5.19 26.13
CA VAL A 90 -11.46 -6.39 26.13
C VAL A 90 -11.41 -7.03 27.50
N ASP A 91 -12.56 -7.50 28.00
CA ASP A 91 -12.66 -8.12 29.31
C ASP A 91 -12.05 -9.54 29.29
N VAL A 92 -12.45 -10.37 28.31
CA VAL A 92 -11.92 -11.73 28.11
C VAL A 92 -11.65 -11.96 26.64
N LEU A 93 -10.46 -12.49 26.35
CA LEU A 93 -10.09 -12.97 25.02
C LEU A 93 -9.27 -14.25 25.18
N ASP A 94 -9.89 -15.37 24.92
CA ASP A 94 -9.29 -16.69 25.12
C ASP A 94 -9.44 -17.59 23.87
N GLY A 95 -8.80 -18.75 23.91
CA GLY A 95 -8.83 -19.69 22.79
C GLY A 95 -8.03 -19.25 21.57
N LEU A 96 -7.19 -18.21 21.66
CA LEU A 96 -6.37 -17.71 20.55
C LEU A 96 -5.34 -18.75 20.10
N THR A 97 -5.10 -18.80 18.79
CA THR A 97 -3.94 -19.46 18.19
C THR A 97 -3.07 -18.42 17.50
N THR A 98 -1.90 -18.81 17.03
CA THR A 98 -0.98 -17.92 16.32
C THR A 98 -1.70 -17.24 15.14
N ALA A 99 -1.81 -15.92 15.15
CA ALA A 99 -2.42 -15.17 14.07
C ALA A 99 -1.40 -14.79 12.99
N ILE A 100 -1.73 -15.11 11.74
CA ILE A 100 -1.02 -14.67 10.54
C ILE A 100 -1.89 -13.64 9.83
N ILE A 101 -1.45 -12.39 9.87
CA ILE A 101 -2.18 -11.27 9.25
C ILE A 101 -1.77 -11.14 7.79
N VAL A 102 -2.77 -11.12 6.91
CA VAL A 102 -2.64 -10.91 5.47
C VAL A 102 -3.45 -9.68 5.08
N ASP A 103 -2.84 -8.52 5.29
CA ASP A 103 -3.41 -7.21 5.01
C ASP A 103 -2.92 -6.64 3.66
N GLN A 104 -3.53 -5.52 3.25
CA GLN A 104 -3.18 -4.80 2.03
C GLN A 104 -1.97 -3.86 2.18
N GLN A 105 -1.29 -3.84 3.33
CA GLN A 105 -0.13 -2.99 3.52
C GLN A 105 0.97 -3.36 2.54
N LYS A 106 1.59 -2.34 1.93
CA LYS A 106 2.68 -2.52 0.98
C LYS A 106 3.85 -3.25 1.64
N LEU A 107 4.39 -4.24 0.94
CA LEU A 107 5.66 -4.84 1.27
C LEU A 107 6.75 -3.78 1.08
N GLY A 108 7.59 -3.56 2.07
CA GLY A 108 8.53 -2.45 2.20
C GLY A 108 9.12 -1.85 0.93
N ALA A 109 9.48 -0.57 1.00
CA ALA A 109 9.93 0.24 -0.13
C ALA A 109 11.43 0.05 -0.48
N ASP A 110 12.16 -0.92 0.11
CA ASP A 110 13.56 -1.17 -0.23
C ASP A 110 13.67 -1.63 -1.71
N PRO A 111 14.45 -0.94 -2.55
CA PRO A 111 14.67 -1.34 -3.94
C PRO A 111 15.24 -2.74 -4.12
N ARG A 112 15.81 -3.32 -3.07
CA ARG A 112 16.30 -4.71 -3.04
C ARG A 112 15.24 -5.73 -2.66
N SER A 113 14.05 -5.30 -2.26
CA SER A 113 12.92 -6.18 -2.00
C SER A 113 12.19 -6.48 -3.31
N THR A 114 12.14 -7.76 -3.69
CA THR A 114 11.47 -8.22 -4.91
C THR A 114 10.44 -9.29 -4.60
N VAL A 115 9.54 -9.56 -5.52
CA VAL A 115 8.55 -10.65 -5.40
C VAL A 115 9.24 -11.97 -5.05
N GLY A 116 10.34 -12.31 -5.73
CA GLY A 116 11.10 -13.53 -5.46
C GLY A 116 11.76 -13.58 -4.08
N THR A 117 12.18 -12.43 -3.51
CA THR A 117 12.72 -12.39 -2.14
C THR A 117 11.61 -12.44 -1.09
N ALA A 118 10.46 -11.86 -1.38
CA ALA A 118 9.31 -11.86 -0.48
C ALA A 118 8.65 -13.23 -0.33
N THR A 119 8.79 -14.11 -1.34
CA THR A 119 8.16 -15.45 -1.39
C THR A 119 9.15 -16.60 -1.21
N ASP A 120 10.42 -16.30 -0.92
CA ASP A 120 11.53 -17.25 -0.84
C ASP A 120 11.85 -18.01 -2.15
N ALA A 121 11.13 -17.76 -3.23
CA ALA A 121 11.38 -18.38 -4.54
C ALA A 121 12.79 -18.08 -5.07
N ASN A 122 13.29 -16.84 -4.85
CA ASN A 122 14.66 -16.46 -5.20
C ASN A 122 15.71 -17.27 -4.42
N ALA A 123 15.45 -17.60 -3.14
CA ALA A 123 16.37 -18.41 -2.36
C ALA A 123 16.51 -19.82 -2.95
N MET A 124 15.38 -20.42 -3.36
CA MET A 124 15.37 -21.73 -4.03
C MET A 124 16.07 -21.70 -5.37
N LEU A 125 15.85 -20.67 -6.20
CA LEU A 125 16.55 -20.48 -7.47
C LEU A 125 18.07 -20.34 -7.27
N ARG A 126 18.53 -19.57 -6.29
CA ARG A 126 19.97 -19.43 -5.97
C ARG A 126 20.62 -20.80 -5.62
N ILE A 127 19.91 -21.62 -4.85
CA ILE A 127 20.38 -22.98 -4.53
C ILE A 127 20.40 -23.82 -5.82
N LEU A 128 19.40 -23.74 -6.66
CA LEU A 128 19.30 -24.48 -7.92
C LEU A 128 20.48 -24.13 -8.84
N PHE A 129 20.73 -22.81 -9.07
CA PHE A 129 21.83 -22.35 -9.89
C PHE A 129 23.20 -22.69 -9.30
N SER A 130 23.36 -22.68 -7.98
CA SER A 130 24.61 -23.10 -7.34
C SER A 130 24.91 -24.60 -7.52
N ARG A 131 23.90 -25.41 -7.79
CA ARG A 131 24.05 -26.88 -8.01
C ARG A 131 24.19 -27.24 -9.47
N LEU A 132 23.40 -26.63 -10.35
CA LEU A 132 23.27 -27.01 -11.74
C LEU A 132 23.93 -26.03 -12.73
N GLY A 133 24.19 -24.80 -12.29
CA GLY A 133 24.70 -23.73 -13.17
C GLY A 133 26.09 -24.00 -13.72
N LYS A 134 26.26 -23.76 -15.02
CA LYS A 134 27.53 -23.88 -15.72
C LYS A 134 27.90 -22.54 -16.39
N PRO A 135 29.12 -21.99 -16.16
CA PRO A 135 30.16 -22.50 -15.24
C PRO A 135 29.71 -22.39 -13.77
N HIS A 136 30.26 -23.28 -12.94
CA HIS A 136 30.02 -23.18 -11.49
C HIS A 136 30.82 -21.99 -10.92
N ILE A 137 30.13 -21.05 -10.25
CA ILE A 137 30.75 -19.82 -9.75
C ILE A 137 30.83 -19.76 -8.21
N GLY A 138 30.20 -20.70 -7.51
CA GLY A 138 30.27 -20.76 -6.04
C GLY A 138 28.95 -21.12 -5.35
N PRO A 139 28.87 -20.86 -4.04
CA PRO A 139 27.69 -21.17 -3.21
C PRO A 139 26.51 -20.27 -3.59
N PRO A 140 25.29 -20.52 -3.03
CA PRO A 140 24.08 -19.73 -3.34
C PRO A 140 24.25 -18.21 -3.16
N GLY A 141 25.16 -17.76 -2.30
CA GLY A 141 25.53 -16.35 -2.14
C GLY A 141 26.13 -15.71 -3.37
N ALA A 142 26.80 -16.50 -4.22
CA ALA A 142 27.37 -16.01 -5.49
C ALA A 142 26.29 -15.65 -6.54
N TYR A 143 25.06 -16.06 -6.31
CA TYR A 143 23.88 -15.76 -7.13
C TYR A 143 22.93 -14.76 -6.47
N ALA A 144 23.34 -14.12 -5.36
CA ALA A 144 22.49 -13.23 -4.58
C ALA A 144 22.85 -11.77 -4.85
N PHE A 145 21.93 -10.99 -5.38
CA PHE A 145 22.14 -9.57 -5.67
C PHE A 145 22.26 -8.67 -4.42
N ASN A 146 21.97 -9.19 -3.23
CA ASN A 146 22.12 -8.50 -1.94
C ASN A 146 23.37 -8.95 -1.16
N VAL A 147 24.22 -9.77 -1.74
CA VAL A 147 25.48 -10.25 -1.12
C VAL A 147 26.66 -9.71 -1.92
N PRO A 148 27.47 -8.81 -1.33
CA PRO A 148 28.68 -8.30 -1.99
C PRO A 148 29.79 -9.36 -2.03
N SER A 149 30.64 -9.27 -3.04
CA SER A 149 31.94 -9.96 -3.03
C SER A 149 32.91 -9.26 -2.07
N VAL A 150 33.50 -10.00 -1.16
CA VAL A 150 34.40 -9.45 -0.14
C VAL A 150 35.67 -10.28 -0.10
N THR A 151 36.83 -9.59 -0.14
CA THR A 151 38.13 -10.17 0.14
C THR A 151 38.61 -9.65 1.48
N ALA A 152 38.79 -10.53 2.44
CA ALA A 152 39.33 -10.18 3.75
C ALA A 152 40.66 -10.89 3.98
N SER A 153 41.62 -10.19 4.57
CA SER A 153 42.90 -10.79 5.01
C SER A 153 42.79 -11.17 6.47
N GLY A 154 42.92 -12.43 6.77
CA GLY A 154 42.99 -12.95 8.15
C GLY A 154 44.29 -12.58 8.85
N ALA A 155 44.38 -12.92 10.13
CA ALA A 155 45.62 -12.78 10.91
C ALA A 155 46.76 -13.62 10.30
N ILE A 156 47.98 -13.11 10.44
CA ILE A 156 49.14 -13.84 10.06
C ILE A 156 49.34 -14.98 11.05
N THR A 157 49.22 -16.22 10.60
CA THR A 157 49.50 -17.39 11.45
C THR A 157 50.95 -17.77 11.30
N VAL A 158 51.69 -17.78 12.38
CA VAL A 158 53.08 -18.27 12.45
C VAL A 158 53.07 -19.65 13.09
N GLU A 159 53.31 -20.71 12.32
CA GLU A 159 53.47 -22.05 12.89
C GLU A 159 54.81 -22.16 13.56
N ARG A 160 54.84 -22.73 14.78
CA ARG A 160 56.08 -22.98 15.52
C ARG A 160 57.01 -23.88 14.70
N GLY A 161 58.13 -23.29 14.26
CA GLY A 161 59.13 -23.99 13.44
C GLY A 161 59.11 -23.65 11.95
N ALA A 162 58.16 -22.92 11.42
CA ALA A 162 58.12 -22.49 10.02
C ALA A 162 58.79 -21.13 9.84
N LYS A 163 59.72 -21.04 8.85
CA LYS A 163 60.40 -19.77 8.45
C LYS A 163 59.51 -18.82 7.63
N LYS A 164 58.21 -19.13 7.45
CA LYS A 164 57.30 -18.35 6.63
C LYS A 164 56.01 -18.08 7.37
N ALA A 165 55.70 -16.79 7.49
CA ALA A 165 54.36 -16.36 7.95
C ALA A 165 53.37 -16.53 6.78
N VAL A 166 52.28 -17.26 6.99
CA VAL A 166 51.22 -17.44 5.98
C VAL A 166 50.09 -16.49 6.33
N LYS A 167 49.76 -15.57 5.42
CA LYS A 167 48.60 -14.70 5.53
C LYS A 167 47.41 -15.39 4.87
N ALA A 168 46.45 -15.82 5.69
CA ALA A 168 45.22 -16.39 5.15
C ALA A 168 44.38 -15.27 4.51
N THR A 169 44.00 -15.47 3.26
CA THR A 169 43.07 -14.56 2.53
C THR A 169 41.74 -15.31 2.40
N PHE A 170 40.69 -14.69 2.88
CA PHE A 170 39.32 -15.19 2.76
C PHE A 170 38.59 -14.45 1.65
N ASN A 171 38.19 -15.17 0.63
CA ASN A 171 37.41 -14.63 -0.49
C ASN A 171 35.96 -15.15 -0.35
N ARG A 172 35.02 -14.25 -0.24
CA ARG A 172 33.59 -14.56 -0.34
C ARG A 172 33.07 -13.99 -1.65
N THR A 173 32.69 -14.87 -2.57
CA THR A 173 32.05 -14.46 -3.82
C THR A 173 30.60 -14.16 -3.58
N GLY A 174 30.17 -12.94 -3.86
CA GLY A 174 28.77 -12.50 -3.86
C GLY A 174 28.29 -12.24 -5.28
N GLY A 175 26.98 -12.29 -5.48
CA GLY A 175 26.37 -12.04 -6.80
C GLY A 175 25.96 -10.59 -7.04
N MET A 176 26.20 -9.67 -6.11
CA MET A 176 25.77 -8.29 -6.18
C MET A 176 26.55 -7.50 -7.25
N CYS A 177 25.86 -6.75 -8.09
CA CYS A 177 26.49 -5.76 -8.97
C CYS A 177 27.11 -4.65 -8.11
N THR A 178 28.41 -4.37 -8.32
CA THR A 178 29.16 -3.40 -7.52
C THR A 178 28.74 -1.97 -7.78
N ARG A 179 28.32 -1.65 -9.02
CA ARG A 179 27.95 -0.29 -9.41
C ARG A 179 26.62 0.18 -8.81
N CYS A 180 25.59 -0.66 -8.86
CA CYS A 180 24.27 -0.32 -8.31
C CYS A 180 24.00 -0.91 -6.93
N GLU A 181 24.95 -1.62 -6.36
CA GLU A 181 24.84 -2.30 -5.07
C GLU A 181 23.56 -3.15 -4.95
N GLY A 182 23.19 -3.84 -6.02
CA GLY A 182 22.01 -4.68 -6.07
C GLY A 182 20.66 -3.93 -6.19
N ARG A 183 20.67 -2.64 -6.48
CA ARG A 183 19.44 -1.84 -6.67
C ARG A 183 18.86 -1.96 -8.09
N GLY A 184 19.70 -2.31 -9.08
CA GLY A 184 19.31 -2.39 -10.49
C GLY A 184 19.28 -1.04 -11.20
N ALA A 185 19.27 0.05 -10.47
CA ALA A 185 19.30 1.42 -10.98
C ALA A 185 20.43 2.19 -10.31
N VAL A 186 20.96 3.18 -11.01
CA VAL A 186 21.91 4.17 -10.50
C VAL A 186 21.23 5.53 -10.51
N SER A 187 21.50 6.32 -9.47
CA SER A 187 21.08 7.70 -9.45
C SER A 187 22.08 8.53 -10.25
N ASP A 188 21.64 9.15 -11.29
CA ASP A 188 22.38 10.19 -11.98
C ASP A 188 21.87 11.56 -11.58
N ILE A 189 22.77 12.49 -11.36
CA ILE A 189 22.42 13.84 -10.93
C ILE A 189 22.58 14.78 -12.11
N ASP A 190 21.47 15.39 -12.50
CA ASP A 190 21.49 16.44 -13.52
C ASP A 190 22.19 17.69 -12.96
N LEU A 191 23.44 17.89 -13.41
CA LEU A 191 24.27 18.99 -12.95
C LEU A 191 23.66 20.36 -13.27
N THR A 192 22.86 20.48 -14.32
CA THR A 192 22.21 21.74 -14.71
C THR A 192 21.16 22.19 -13.67
N GLN A 193 20.66 21.27 -12.86
CA GLN A 193 19.76 21.57 -11.76
C GLN A 193 20.49 21.97 -10.47
N LEU A 194 21.80 21.80 -10.39
CA LEU A 194 22.60 22.09 -9.20
C LEU A 194 23.20 23.48 -9.21
N TYR A 195 23.64 23.93 -10.38
CA TYR A 195 24.30 25.23 -10.54
C TYR A 195 24.15 25.80 -11.96
N ASP A 196 24.24 27.11 -12.05
CA ASP A 196 24.33 27.89 -13.29
C ASP A 196 25.82 28.07 -13.61
N ASP A 197 26.31 27.39 -14.63
CA ASP A 197 27.73 27.40 -15.01
C ASP A 197 28.20 28.73 -15.61
N SER A 198 27.30 29.59 -16.04
CA SER A 198 27.59 30.94 -16.52
C SER A 198 28.02 31.88 -15.42
N LYS A 199 27.74 31.54 -14.16
CA LYS A 199 28.03 32.36 -12.96
C LYS A 199 29.24 31.82 -12.20
N SER A 200 29.86 32.71 -11.45
CA SER A 200 30.87 32.38 -10.45
C SER A 200 30.23 32.01 -9.10
N LEU A 201 31.00 31.42 -8.20
CA LEU A 201 30.53 31.09 -6.84
C LEU A 201 30.12 32.35 -6.07
N SER A 202 30.84 33.47 -6.27
CA SER A 202 30.52 34.78 -5.68
C SER A 202 29.24 35.40 -6.24
N GLU A 203 28.86 35.10 -7.46
CA GLU A 203 27.62 35.55 -8.11
C GLU A 203 26.41 34.68 -7.79
N GLY A 204 26.58 33.68 -6.93
CA GLY A 204 25.48 32.81 -6.54
C GLY A 204 25.11 31.77 -7.57
N ALA A 205 26.10 31.05 -8.07
CA ALA A 205 25.92 29.99 -9.06
C ALA A 205 25.00 28.84 -8.63
N PHE A 206 24.81 28.57 -7.33
CA PHE A 206 23.99 27.45 -6.87
C PHE A 206 22.49 27.66 -7.07
N THR A 207 21.83 26.68 -7.70
CA THR A 207 20.37 26.66 -7.94
C THR A 207 19.61 25.79 -6.92
N ILE A 208 20.33 25.20 -5.97
CA ILE A 208 19.82 24.28 -4.97
C ILE A 208 18.95 25.04 -3.96
N PRO A 209 17.72 24.59 -3.65
CA PRO A 209 16.87 25.24 -2.66
C PRO A 209 17.53 25.33 -1.29
N GLY A 210 17.50 26.53 -0.69
CA GLY A 210 18.15 26.81 0.60
C GLY A 210 19.64 27.14 0.53
N TRP A 211 20.26 27.06 -0.66
CA TRP A 211 21.68 27.41 -0.89
C TRP A 211 21.78 28.82 -1.53
N LYS A 212 21.08 29.78 -0.96
CA LYS A 212 21.13 31.15 -1.45
C LYS A 212 22.13 31.98 -0.65
N SER A 213 23.01 32.65 -1.41
CA SER A 213 23.91 33.77 -1.05
C SER A 213 24.64 33.80 0.33
N ASP A 214 25.59 34.62 0.46
CA ASP A 214 26.53 35.10 1.47
C ASP A 214 26.39 34.73 2.95
N SER A 215 25.23 34.33 3.41
CA SER A 215 24.94 34.00 4.81
C SER A 215 24.95 32.51 5.18
N PHE A 216 25.06 31.61 4.18
CA PHE A 216 24.98 30.18 4.45
C PHE A 216 26.36 29.52 4.43
N TRP A 217 26.81 29.00 5.56
CA TRP A 217 28.12 28.34 5.69
C TRP A 217 28.43 27.27 4.64
N THR A 218 27.42 26.59 4.13
CA THR A 218 27.58 25.55 3.09
C THR A 218 28.05 26.15 1.78
N VAL A 219 27.56 27.34 1.39
CA VAL A 219 27.95 28.06 0.16
C VAL A 219 29.33 28.71 0.35
N ARG A 220 29.55 29.34 1.47
CA ARG A 220 30.82 29.99 1.82
C ARG A 220 32.01 29.04 1.80
N VAL A 221 31.80 27.79 2.20
CA VAL A 221 32.87 26.77 2.17
C VAL A 221 33.43 26.54 0.77
N TYR A 222 32.60 26.65 -0.27
CA TYR A 222 33.07 26.53 -1.65
C TYR A 222 33.79 27.78 -2.14
N ALA A 223 33.27 28.95 -1.82
CA ALA A 223 33.83 30.23 -2.24
C ALA A 223 35.12 30.60 -1.48
N GLU A 224 35.21 30.33 -0.17
CA GLU A 224 36.24 30.84 0.73
C GLU A 224 37.26 29.77 1.18
N SER A 225 37.16 28.55 0.68
CA SER A 225 38.07 27.44 1.02
C SER A 225 39.49 27.62 0.49
N GLY A 226 39.70 28.50 -0.50
CA GLY A 226 40.97 28.65 -1.19
C GLY A 226 41.26 27.49 -2.16
N LEU A 227 40.33 26.56 -2.38
CA LEU A 227 40.45 25.43 -3.30
C LEU A 227 39.99 25.76 -4.72
N LEU A 228 39.11 26.75 -4.86
CA LEU A 228 38.52 27.24 -6.11
C LEU A 228 38.61 28.73 -6.15
N ASP A 229 38.65 29.33 -7.35
CA ASP A 229 38.55 30.76 -7.56
C ASP A 229 37.06 31.17 -7.48
N PRO A 230 36.66 31.95 -6.48
CA PRO A 230 35.26 32.30 -6.28
C PRO A 230 34.69 33.28 -7.30
N HIS A 231 35.55 33.97 -8.06
CA HIS A 231 35.16 34.98 -9.07
C HIS A 231 35.17 34.45 -10.49
N LYS A 232 35.66 33.24 -10.69
CA LYS A 232 35.71 32.56 -11.97
C LYS A 232 34.38 31.85 -12.28
N PRO A 233 33.78 32.07 -13.48
CA PRO A 233 32.61 31.33 -13.90
C PRO A 233 32.86 29.82 -13.92
N ILE A 234 31.89 29.01 -13.45
CA ILE A 234 32.07 27.55 -13.30
C ILE A 234 32.43 26.88 -14.65
N ARG A 235 31.87 27.34 -15.77
CA ARG A 235 32.18 26.86 -17.12
C ARG A 235 33.66 27.00 -17.48
N GLU A 236 34.36 27.91 -16.83
CA GLU A 236 35.80 28.19 -17.09
C GLU A 236 36.72 27.41 -16.14
N PHE A 237 36.17 26.59 -15.24
CA PHE A 237 36.97 25.75 -14.36
C PHE A 237 37.80 24.76 -15.16
N THR A 238 39.06 24.63 -14.77
CA THR A 238 39.94 23.58 -15.30
C THR A 238 39.42 22.19 -14.92
N ARG A 239 39.91 21.16 -15.63
CA ARG A 239 39.52 19.77 -15.28
C ARG A 239 39.78 19.40 -13.82
N LYS A 240 40.82 20.00 -13.22
CA LYS A 240 41.17 19.79 -11.80
C LYS A 240 40.19 20.51 -10.90
N GLU A 241 39.88 21.79 -11.14
CA GLU A 241 38.94 22.57 -10.39
C GLU A 241 37.53 21.97 -10.45
N MET A 242 37.08 21.55 -11.65
CA MET A 242 35.77 20.89 -11.82
C MET A 242 35.71 19.57 -11.05
N ARG A 243 36.78 18.76 -11.05
CA ARG A 243 36.83 17.53 -10.27
C ARG A 243 36.83 17.82 -8.78
N ASP A 244 37.55 18.83 -8.32
CA ASP A 244 37.59 19.24 -6.93
C ASP A 244 36.26 19.87 -6.51
N PHE A 245 35.57 20.58 -7.41
CA PHE A 245 34.23 21.13 -7.20
C PHE A 245 33.16 20.03 -7.06
N LEU A 246 33.19 19.03 -7.94
CA LEU A 246 32.12 18.02 -8.02
C LEU A 246 32.38 16.80 -7.12
N TYR A 247 33.62 16.30 -7.01
CA TYR A 247 33.91 14.96 -6.49
C TYR A 247 34.97 14.87 -5.40
N ARG A 248 35.46 16.01 -4.86
CA ARG A 248 36.55 15.98 -3.88
C ARG A 248 36.13 15.25 -2.61
N GLU A 249 37.00 14.36 -2.14
CA GLU A 249 36.85 13.71 -0.83
C GLU A 249 36.89 14.75 0.30
N PRO A 250 36.19 14.48 1.43
CA PRO A 250 36.09 15.40 2.55
C PRO A 250 37.47 15.83 3.09
N VAL A 251 37.72 17.15 3.12
CA VAL A 251 38.97 17.73 3.64
C VAL A 251 38.63 18.86 4.64
N LYS A 252 39.38 18.95 5.72
CA LYS A 252 39.24 20.05 6.68
C LYS A 252 39.83 21.34 6.11
N VAL A 253 39.05 22.41 6.10
CA VAL A 253 39.43 23.74 5.66
C VAL A 253 39.11 24.73 6.77
N LYS A 254 39.84 25.83 6.82
CA LYS A 254 39.62 26.90 7.81
C LYS A 254 39.08 28.13 7.08
N VAL A 255 37.84 28.48 7.33
CA VAL A 255 37.17 29.65 6.74
C VAL A 255 36.86 30.62 7.88
N GLU A 256 37.33 31.83 7.79
CA GLU A 256 37.22 32.88 8.81
C GLU A 256 37.55 32.40 10.26
N GLY A 257 38.56 31.56 10.39
CA GLY A 257 38.94 31.01 11.69
C GLY A 257 38.15 29.77 12.14
N VAL A 258 37.06 29.41 11.48
CA VAL A 258 36.22 28.25 11.79
C VAL A 258 36.68 27.02 10.99
N ASN A 259 36.82 25.87 11.67
CA ASN A 259 37.13 24.60 11.02
C ASN A 259 35.87 24.03 10.37
N LEU A 260 35.85 24.01 9.03
CA LEU A 260 34.77 23.41 8.23
C LEU A 260 35.27 22.19 7.46
N THR A 261 34.36 21.43 6.93
CA THR A 261 34.67 20.31 6.03
C THR A 261 34.23 20.66 4.63
N TYR A 262 35.22 20.80 3.72
CA TYR A 262 34.96 20.87 2.30
C TYR A 262 34.81 19.46 1.75
N GLU A 263 33.78 19.20 0.98
CA GLU A 263 33.56 17.98 0.20
C GLU A 263 32.96 18.35 -1.16
N GLY A 264 33.18 17.56 -2.18
CA GLY A 264 32.63 17.80 -3.51
C GLY A 264 31.10 17.89 -3.51
N LEU A 265 30.54 18.62 -4.48
CA LEU A 265 29.10 18.92 -4.54
C LEU A 265 28.25 17.65 -4.63
N ILE A 266 28.67 16.65 -5.42
CA ILE A 266 27.94 15.39 -5.59
C ILE A 266 27.86 14.57 -4.29
N PRO A 267 28.99 14.24 -3.61
CA PRO A 267 28.94 13.60 -2.28
C PRO A 267 28.09 14.37 -1.27
N LYS A 268 28.16 15.70 -1.29
CA LYS A 268 27.38 16.56 -0.40
C LYS A 268 25.88 16.41 -0.64
N ILE A 269 25.43 16.43 -1.89
CA ILE A 269 24.01 16.25 -2.28
C ILE A 269 23.54 14.84 -1.90
N GLN A 270 24.34 13.83 -2.22
CA GLN A 270 24.02 12.44 -1.89
C GLN A 270 23.78 12.28 -0.38
N LYS A 271 24.67 12.83 0.46
CA LYS A 271 24.57 12.76 1.90
C LYS A 271 23.44 13.62 2.48
N SER A 272 23.20 14.80 1.93
CA SER A 272 22.24 15.77 2.50
C SER A 272 20.79 15.45 2.11
N PHE A 273 20.57 14.92 0.91
CA PHE A 273 19.24 14.74 0.34
C PHE A 273 18.92 13.29 -0.04
N LEU A 274 19.85 12.55 -0.67
CA LEU A 274 19.55 11.23 -1.22
C LEU A 274 19.65 10.08 -0.18
N SER A 275 20.39 10.28 0.90
CA SER A 275 20.50 9.31 1.99
C SER A 275 19.31 9.36 2.96
N LYS A 276 18.47 10.40 2.84
CA LYS A 276 17.29 10.58 3.68
C LYS A 276 16.05 9.99 3.01
N ASP A 277 15.11 9.56 3.83
CA ASP A 277 13.81 9.14 3.33
C ASP A 277 13.13 10.32 2.59
N LYS A 278 12.67 10.08 1.37
CA LYS A 278 12.01 11.09 0.53
C LYS A 278 10.82 11.72 1.23
N GLU A 279 10.14 10.97 2.09
CA GLU A 279 8.97 11.43 2.83
C GLU A 279 9.34 12.40 3.97
N ALA A 280 10.57 12.31 4.47
CA ALA A 280 11.10 13.21 5.50
C ALA A 280 11.59 14.56 4.95
N LEU A 281 11.71 14.70 3.62
CA LEU A 281 12.16 15.94 2.99
C LEU A 281 11.01 16.96 2.90
N GLN A 282 11.38 18.25 3.10
CA GLN A 282 10.43 19.36 2.90
C GLN A 282 9.92 19.38 1.43
N PRO A 283 8.69 19.81 1.17
CA PRO A 283 8.07 19.72 -0.17
C PRO A 283 8.90 20.33 -1.30
N HIS A 284 9.49 21.51 -1.08
CA HIS A 284 10.31 22.19 -2.09
C HIS A 284 11.66 21.50 -2.35
N ILE A 285 12.24 20.85 -1.33
CA ILE A 285 13.46 20.05 -1.46
C ILE A 285 13.14 18.75 -2.20
N ARG A 286 12.00 18.13 -1.91
CA ARG A 286 11.54 16.95 -2.61
C ARG A 286 11.31 17.22 -4.10
N ALA A 287 10.61 18.30 -4.45
CA ALA A 287 10.42 18.72 -5.83
C ALA A 287 11.75 19.00 -6.56
N PHE A 288 12.75 19.51 -5.84
CA PHE A 288 14.09 19.70 -6.37
C PHE A 288 14.77 18.34 -6.62
N VAL A 289 14.76 17.43 -5.65
CA VAL A 289 15.36 16.09 -5.80
C VAL A 289 14.71 15.32 -6.95
N GLU A 290 13.39 15.39 -7.10
CA GLU A 290 12.64 14.73 -8.18
C GLU A 290 13.05 15.26 -9.56
N ARG A 291 13.45 16.54 -9.67
CA ARG A 291 13.94 17.11 -10.94
C ARG A 291 15.44 16.89 -11.16
N ALA A 292 16.24 16.97 -10.10
CA ALA A 292 17.69 16.92 -10.17
C ALA A 292 18.25 15.49 -10.19
N VAL A 293 17.47 14.49 -9.76
CA VAL A 293 17.92 13.10 -9.66
C VAL A 293 17.09 12.23 -10.57
N THR A 294 17.72 11.76 -11.62
CA THR A 294 17.17 10.74 -12.52
C THR A 294 17.69 9.38 -12.10
N PHE A 295 16.80 8.41 -11.99
CA PHE A 295 17.16 7.02 -11.78
C PHE A 295 17.20 6.35 -13.14
N THR A 296 18.41 5.98 -13.58
CA THR A 296 18.61 5.26 -14.82
C THR A 296 18.91 3.80 -14.54
N THR A 297 18.51 2.91 -15.45
CA THR A 297 18.91 1.51 -15.40
C THR A 297 20.43 1.39 -15.29
N CYS A 298 20.92 0.55 -14.39
CA CYS A 298 22.36 0.40 -14.18
C CYS A 298 23.02 -0.13 -15.47
N PRO A 299 23.95 0.62 -16.08
CA PRO A 299 24.56 0.22 -17.37
C PRO A 299 25.53 -0.96 -17.25
N GLU A 300 25.97 -1.34 -16.03
CA GLU A 300 26.84 -2.50 -15.82
C GLU A 300 26.06 -3.81 -15.76
N CYS A 301 24.92 -3.81 -15.07
CA CYS A 301 24.11 -5.02 -14.90
C CYS A 301 22.82 -5.01 -15.71
N ASP A 302 22.54 -3.95 -16.46
CA ASP A 302 21.31 -3.79 -17.25
C ASP A 302 20.05 -4.07 -16.44
N GLY A 303 19.97 -3.47 -15.23
CA GLY A 303 18.83 -3.62 -14.32
C GLY A 303 18.74 -4.94 -13.55
N THR A 304 19.52 -5.96 -13.90
CA THR A 304 19.44 -7.30 -13.31
C THR A 304 19.88 -7.38 -11.85
N ARG A 305 20.56 -6.35 -11.33
CA ARG A 305 21.10 -6.27 -9.95
C ARG A 305 22.30 -7.19 -9.70
N LEU A 306 22.64 -8.08 -10.66
CA LEU A 306 23.60 -9.15 -10.51
C LEU A 306 24.93 -8.82 -11.19
N SER A 307 26.03 -9.32 -10.61
CA SER A 307 27.35 -9.26 -11.20
C SER A 307 27.43 -10.06 -12.51
N GLU A 308 28.41 -9.76 -13.35
CA GLU A 308 28.67 -10.50 -14.58
C GLU A 308 28.89 -11.98 -14.31
N GLY A 309 29.65 -12.32 -13.24
CA GLY A 309 29.89 -13.70 -12.85
C GLY A 309 28.58 -14.46 -12.58
N ALA A 310 27.62 -13.85 -11.86
CA ALA A 310 26.33 -14.47 -11.58
C ALA A 310 25.52 -14.68 -12.88
N ARG A 311 25.58 -13.73 -13.81
CA ARG A 311 24.87 -13.80 -15.10
C ARG A 311 25.53 -14.78 -16.10
N SER A 312 26.82 -15.05 -15.97
CA SER A 312 27.53 -16.00 -16.84
C SER A 312 27.13 -17.45 -16.61
N SER A 313 26.67 -17.80 -15.41
CA SER A 313 26.28 -19.16 -15.03
C SER A 313 24.86 -19.48 -15.51
N LYS A 314 24.69 -20.56 -16.25
CA LYS A 314 23.43 -20.91 -16.94
C LYS A 314 22.99 -22.35 -16.69
N ILE A 315 21.68 -22.57 -16.63
CA ILE A 315 21.01 -23.88 -16.69
C ILE A 315 20.19 -23.91 -17.98
N LYS A 316 20.45 -24.88 -18.90
CA LYS A 316 19.77 -24.94 -20.20
C LYS A 316 19.68 -23.56 -20.91
N ARG A 317 20.82 -22.82 -20.98
CA ARG A 317 20.97 -21.49 -21.58
C ARG A 317 20.35 -20.31 -20.81
N ILE A 318 19.59 -20.53 -19.76
CA ILE A 318 18.94 -19.50 -18.92
C ILE A 318 19.85 -19.19 -17.74
N ASN A 319 20.18 -17.94 -17.47
CA ASN A 319 20.85 -17.50 -16.25
C ASN A 319 19.80 -17.14 -15.16
N ILE A 320 20.26 -16.87 -13.93
CA ILE A 320 19.33 -16.57 -12.83
C ILE A 320 18.58 -15.25 -13.02
N ALA A 321 19.16 -14.26 -13.71
CA ALA A 321 18.47 -13.01 -14.00
C ALA A 321 17.34 -13.25 -15.01
N ASP A 322 17.63 -13.99 -16.10
CA ASP A 322 16.63 -14.37 -17.10
C ASP A 322 15.47 -15.12 -16.45
N ALA A 323 15.78 -16.10 -15.55
CA ALA A 323 14.77 -16.86 -14.82
C ALA A 323 13.90 -15.97 -13.90
N CYS A 324 14.50 -14.98 -13.25
CA CYS A 324 13.76 -14.05 -12.39
C CYS A 324 12.92 -13.04 -13.17
N ALA A 325 13.29 -12.72 -14.40
CA ALA A 325 12.58 -11.79 -15.28
C ALA A 325 11.41 -12.45 -16.04
N MET A 326 11.37 -13.78 -16.11
CA MET A 326 10.22 -14.51 -16.69
C MET A 326 8.94 -14.27 -15.89
N GLN A 327 7.80 -14.28 -16.56
CA GLN A 327 6.53 -14.45 -15.86
C GLN A 327 6.56 -15.76 -15.06
N THR A 328 5.96 -15.75 -13.87
CA THR A 328 6.00 -16.92 -12.97
C THR A 328 5.36 -18.17 -13.61
N SER A 329 4.37 -17.98 -14.48
CA SER A 329 3.78 -19.06 -15.30
C SER A 329 4.81 -19.75 -16.21
N ASP A 330 5.64 -18.94 -16.90
CA ASP A 330 6.66 -19.46 -17.81
C ASP A 330 7.82 -20.09 -17.03
N LEU A 331 8.20 -19.45 -15.93
CA LEU A 331 9.20 -20.00 -15.02
C LEU A 331 8.75 -21.36 -14.45
N ALA A 332 7.46 -21.49 -14.11
CA ALA A 332 6.89 -22.76 -13.65
C ALA A 332 6.98 -23.85 -14.73
N ALA A 333 6.67 -23.51 -15.98
CA ALA A 333 6.82 -24.41 -17.11
C ALA A 333 8.29 -24.83 -17.30
N TRP A 334 9.22 -23.86 -17.31
CA TRP A 334 10.65 -24.15 -17.42
C TRP A 334 11.19 -25.03 -16.30
N VAL A 335 10.75 -24.80 -15.05
CA VAL A 335 11.15 -25.63 -13.88
C VAL A 335 10.59 -27.06 -13.99
N ARG A 336 9.38 -27.25 -14.54
CA ARG A 336 8.81 -28.60 -14.79
C ARG A 336 9.63 -29.41 -15.80
N ASP A 337 10.24 -28.74 -16.78
CA ASP A 337 11.09 -29.38 -17.78
C ASP A 337 12.50 -29.74 -17.26
N LEU A 338 12.84 -29.33 -16.02
CA LEU A 338 14.08 -29.74 -15.40
C LEU A 338 13.89 -31.11 -14.72
N ASP A 339 14.54 -32.14 -15.27
CA ASP A 339 14.58 -33.48 -14.71
C ASP A 339 16.00 -33.78 -14.20
N GLU A 340 16.24 -33.43 -12.93
CA GLU A 340 17.54 -33.53 -12.28
C GLU A 340 17.40 -34.19 -10.91
N PRO A 341 17.62 -35.53 -10.81
CA PRO A 341 17.40 -36.27 -9.59
C PRO A 341 18.20 -35.77 -8.38
N SER A 342 19.37 -35.18 -8.62
CA SER A 342 20.25 -34.66 -7.57
C SER A 342 19.66 -33.49 -6.76
N VAL A 343 18.65 -32.81 -7.30
CA VAL A 343 17.95 -31.67 -6.70
C VAL A 343 16.42 -31.85 -6.67
N ALA A 344 15.92 -33.08 -6.83
CA ALA A 344 14.50 -33.36 -6.91
C ALA A 344 13.65 -32.75 -5.77
N PRO A 345 14.05 -32.78 -4.47
CA PRO A 345 13.26 -32.16 -3.40
C PRO A 345 13.18 -30.63 -3.56
N LEU A 346 14.25 -29.98 -4.01
CA LEU A 346 14.26 -28.55 -4.28
C LEU A 346 13.36 -28.17 -5.45
N LEU A 347 13.41 -28.97 -6.54
CA LEU A 347 12.52 -28.77 -7.70
C LEU A 347 11.05 -28.93 -7.31
N THR A 348 10.72 -29.89 -6.46
CA THR A 348 9.35 -30.09 -5.96
C THR A 348 8.87 -28.87 -5.17
N ALA A 349 9.68 -28.37 -4.22
CA ALA A 349 9.35 -27.20 -3.42
C ALA A 349 9.21 -25.93 -4.31
N LEU A 350 10.13 -25.74 -5.25
CA LEU A 350 10.08 -24.60 -6.18
C LEU A 350 8.83 -24.67 -7.08
N ARG A 351 8.51 -25.84 -7.63
CA ARG A 351 7.29 -26.07 -8.43
C ARG A 351 6.05 -25.72 -7.63
N GLN A 352 5.92 -26.21 -6.39
CA GLN A 352 4.78 -25.89 -5.52
C GLN A 352 4.63 -24.39 -5.29
N THR A 353 5.74 -23.68 -5.05
CA THR A 353 5.71 -22.23 -4.86
C THR A 353 5.28 -21.51 -6.13
N LEU A 354 5.82 -21.88 -7.30
CA LEU A 354 5.47 -21.26 -8.58
C LEU A 354 4.03 -21.58 -8.99
N ASP A 355 3.55 -22.80 -8.75
CA ASP A 355 2.17 -23.18 -8.99
C ASP A 355 1.20 -22.38 -8.12
N SER A 356 1.60 -22.05 -6.87
CA SER A 356 0.81 -21.18 -6.00
C SER A 356 0.64 -19.76 -6.58
N PHE A 357 1.65 -19.22 -7.28
CA PHE A 357 1.51 -17.93 -8.00
C PHE A 357 0.45 -18.02 -9.09
N VAL A 358 0.46 -19.10 -9.88
CA VAL A 358 -0.51 -19.29 -10.97
C VAL A 358 -1.92 -19.48 -10.41
N GLU A 359 -2.06 -20.31 -9.39
CA GLU A 359 -3.35 -20.58 -8.74
C GLU A 359 -4.02 -19.33 -8.16
N ILE A 360 -3.23 -18.41 -7.58
CA ILE A 360 -3.74 -17.18 -6.97
C ILE A 360 -3.95 -16.03 -7.99
N GLY A 361 -3.69 -16.30 -9.28
CA GLY A 361 -3.84 -15.31 -10.35
C GLY A 361 -2.68 -14.31 -10.41
N LEU A 362 -1.48 -14.67 -9.94
CA LEU A 362 -0.26 -13.86 -10.01
C LEU A 362 0.77 -14.44 -10.99
N GLY A 363 0.37 -15.35 -11.87
CA GLY A 363 1.27 -15.99 -12.83
C GLY A 363 1.97 -15.02 -13.79
N TYR A 364 1.42 -13.83 -13.98
CA TYR A 364 1.99 -12.77 -14.81
C TYR A 364 3.12 -11.98 -14.12
N LEU A 365 3.29 -12.09 -12.81
CA LEU A 365 4.37 -11.39 -12.09
C LEU A 365 5.72 -12.05 -12.37
N ALA A 366 6.75 -11.22 -12.52
CA ALA A 366 8.13 -11.65 -12.53
C ALA A 366 8.72 -11.61 -11.10
N LEU A 367 9.64 -12.54 -10.80
CA LEU A 367 10.25 -12.62 -9.46
C LEU A 367 11.18 -11.45 -9.14
N ASP A 368 11.71 -10.77 -10.15
CA ASP A 368 12.57 -9.58 -9.99
C ASP A 368 11.78 -8.29 -9.81
N ARG A 369 10.45 -8.30 -9.97
CA ARG A 369 9.61 -7.11 -9.80
C ARG A 369 9.75 -6.56 -8.38
N PRO A 370 10.08 -5.26 -8.21
CA PRO A 370 10.18 -4.64 -6.89
C PRO A 370 8.85 -4.69 -6.13
N THR A 371 8.87 -5.07 -4.86
CA THR A 371 7.65 -5.18 -4.04
C THR A 371 6.93 -3.85 -3.85
N GLY A 372 7.67 -2.72 -3.86
CA GLY A 372 7.09 -1.38 -3.76
C GLY A 372 6.24 -0.95 -4.97
N THR A 373 6.32 -1.67 -6.11
CA THR A 373 5.53 -1.41 -7.32
C THR A 373 4.24 -2.23 -7.39
N LEU A 374 4.01 -3.10 -6.43
CA LEU A 374 2.81 -3.93 -6.37
C LEU A 374 1.60 -3.10 -5.94
N SER A 375 0.44 -3.40 -6.51
CA SER A 375 -0.84 -2.91 -5.99
C SER A 375 -1.12 -3.52 -4.60
N GLY A 376 -2.06 -2.95 -3.85
CA GLY A 376 -2.44 -3.47 -2.53
C GLY A 376 -2.87 -4.94 -2.60
N GLY A 377 -3.71 -5.29 -3.55
CA GLY A 377 -4.17 -6.67 -3.75
C GLY A 377 -3.07 -7.62 -4.24
N GLU A 378 -2.14 -7.17 -5.11
CA GLU A 378 -0.97 -7.97 -5.49
C GLU A 378 -0.06 -8.25 -4.29
N ALA A 379 0.23 -7.22 -3.48
CA ALA A 379 1.06 -7.36 -2.28
C ALA A 379 0.45 -8.33 -1.27
N GLN A 380 -0.86 -8.24 -1.04
CA GLN A 380 -1.60 -9.15 -0.17
C GLN A 380 -1.51 -10.60 -0.68
N ARG A 381 -1.75 -10.83 -1.96
CA ARG A 381 -1.66 -12.18 -2.56
C ARG A 381 -0.23 -12.74 -2.54
N VAL A 382 0.78 -11.90 -2.76
CA VAL A 382 2.20 -12.31 -2.62
C VAL A 382 2.51 -12.76 -1.19
N LYS A 383 1.97 -12.08 -0.15
CA LYS A 383 2.10 -12.52 1.24
C LYS A 383 1.53 -13.92 1.45
N MET A 384 0.39 -14.25 0.81
CA MET A 384 -0.27 -15.56 0.96
C MET A 384 0.58 -16.73 0.43
N ILE A 385 1.36 -16.51 -0.63
CA ILE A 385 2.16 -17.57 -1.29
C ILE A 385 3.05 -18.31 -0.29
N ARG A 386 3.68 -17.60 0.64
CA ARG A 386 4.54 -18.20 1.68
C ARG A 386 3.77 -19.19 2.56
N HIS A 387 2.50 -18.94 2.81
CA HIS A 387 1.68 -19.71 3.74
C HIS A 387 0.97 -20.89 3.08
N LEU A 388 0.77 -20.83 1.76
CA LEU A 388 0.14 -21.94 1.01
C LEU A 388 0.95 -23.24 1.04
N GLY A 389 2.27 -23.13 0.97
CA GLY A 389 3.20 -24.25 1.08
C GLY A 389 3.48 -24.67 2.53
N SER A 390 3.00 -23.92 3.53
CA SER A 390 3.26 -24.23 4.95
C SER A 390 2.57 -25.53 5.38
N SER A 391 3.29 -26.33 6.17
CA SER A 391 2.74 -27.51 6.85
C SER A 391 2.11 -27.18 8.21
N LEU A 392 2.06 -25.90 8.61
CA LEU A 392 1.43 -25.49 9.85
C LEU A 392 -0.07 -25.74 9.80
N THR A 393 -0.60 -26.25 10.90
CA THR A 393 -2.01 -26.48 11.17
C THR A 393 -2.40 -25.78 12.47
N ASP A 394 -3.69 -25.59 12.69
CA ASP A 394 -4.22 -24.93 13.89
C ASP A 394 -3.71 -23.48 14.06
N VAL A 395 -3.52 -22.78 12.94
CA VAL A 395 -3.14 -21.37 12.85
C VAL A 395 -4.37 -20.54 12.52
N THR A 396 -4.45 -19.31 13.03
CA THR A 396 -5.49 -18.35 12.64
C THR A 396 -4.99 -17.44 11.52
N TYR A 397 -5.53 -17.59 10.32
CA TYR A 397 -5.31 -16.65 9.21
C TYR A 397 -6.32 -15.53 9.27
N VAL A 398 -5.86 -14.28 9.17
CA VAL A 398 -6.69 -13.08 9.22
C VAL A 398 -6.52 -12.30 7.93
N PHE A 399 -7.60 -12.14 7.16
CA PHE A 399 -7.60 -11.46 5.86
C PHE A 399 -8.43 -10.19 5.90
N ASP A 400 -7.89 -9.12 5.30
CA ASP A 400 -8.57 -7.83 5.11
C ASP A 400 -8.96 -7.69 3.64
N GLU A 401 -10.24 -7.83 3.34
CA GLU A 401 -10.81 -7.72 2.00
C GLU A 401 -9.97 -8.43 0.90
N PRO A 402 -9.75 -9.75 0.99
CA PRO A 402 -8.84 -10.45 0.09
C PRO A 402 -9.31 -10.45 -1.37
N THR A 403 -10.55 -10.08 -1.63
CA THR A 403 -11.13 -9.98 -2.98
C THR A 403 -11.22 -8.55 -3.51
N ALA A 404 -10.71 -7.56 -2.76
CA ALA A 404 -10.69 -6.16 -3.22
C ALA A 404 -9.94 -6.03 -4.54
N GLY A 405 -10.52 -5.28 -5.50
CA GLY A 405 -9.94 -5.08 -6.84
C GLY A 405 -9.80 -6.33 -7.70
N LEU A 406 -10.48 -7.43 -7.36
CA LEU A 406 -10.44 -8.66 -8.15
C LEU A 406 -11.62 -8.76 -9.14
N HIS A 407 -11.30 -9.19 -10.36
CA HIS A 407 -12.29 -9.62 -11.31
C HIS A 407 -13.07 -10.85 -10.77
N PRO A 408 -14.36 -11.04 -11.09
CA PRO A 408 -15.16 -12.18 -10.62
C PRO A 408 -14.50 -13.55 -10.84
N HIS A 409 -13.81 -13.73 -11.95
CA HIS A 409 -13.02 -14.94 -12.23
C HIS A 409 -11.92 -15.18 -11.18
N ASP A 410 -11.22 -14.13 -10.75
CA ASP A 410 -10.15 -14.23 -9.75
C ASP A 410 -10.70 -14.38 -8.32
N ILE A 411 -11.92 -13.88 -8.04
CA ILE A 411 -12.62 -14.13 -6.76
C ILE A 411 -12.84 -15.62 -6.55
N GLN A 412 -13.25 -16.36 -7.56
CA GLN A 412 -13.43 -17.81 -7.45
C GLN A 412 -12.13 -18.54 -7.10
N ARG A 413 -10.98 -18.07 -7.62
CA ARG A 413 -9.66 -18.60 -7.26
C ARG A 413 -9.30 -18.30 -5.82
N MET A 414 -9.57 -17.07 -5.36
CA MET A 414 -9.35 -16.66 -3.98
C MET A 414 -10.21 -17.49 -3.02
N ASN A 415 -11.49 -17.67 -3.31
CA ASN A 415 -12.42 -18.45 -2.50
C ASN A 415 -11.95 -19.90 -2.34
N ARG A 416 -11.50 -20.54 -3.43
CA ARG A 416 -10.91 -21.90 -3.36
C ARG A 416 -9.68 -21.94 -2.46
N LEU A 417 -8.89 -20.88 -2.44
CA LEU A 417 -7.71 -20.79 -1.60
C LEU A 417 -8.06 -20.67 -0.11
N LEU A 418 -9.02 -19.83 0.24
CA LEU A 418 -9.50 -19.66 1.62
C LEU A 418 -10.05 -20.99 2.15
N LEU A 419 -10.83 -21.71 1.34
CA LEU A 419 -11.33 -23.04 1.68
C LEU A 419 -10.18 -24.05 1.88
N ARG A 420 -9.15 -24.05 1.05
CA ARG A 420 -7.97 -24.92 1.23
C ARG A 420 -7.21 -24.64 2.52
N LEU A 421 -7.09 -23.38 2.93
CA LEU A 421 -6.46 -23.04 4.20
C LEU A 421 -7.28 -23.56 5.37
N ARG A 422 -8.61 -23.41 5.33
CA ARG A 422 -9.53 -24.00 6.31
C ARG A 422 -9.43 -25.53 6.35
N ASP A 423 -9.48 -26.19 5.18
CA ASP A 423 -9.49 -27.66 5.05
C ASP A 423 -8.18 -28.31 5.53
N LYS A 424 -7.09 -27.52 5.62
CA LYS A 424 -5.85 -27.94 6.29
C LYS A 424 -5.95 -27.92 7.83
N GLY A 425 -7.12 -27.57 8.39
CA GLY A 425 -7.34 -27.50 9.83
C GLY A 425 -6.95 -26.16 10.47
N ASN A 426 -6.99 -25.07 9.70
CA ASN A 426 -6.74 -23.72 10.19
C ASN A 426 -8.05 -22.96 10.42
N THR A 427 -8.00 -21.98 11.31
CA THR A 427 -9.06 -20.98 11.48
C THR A 427 -8.82 -19.86 10.47
N VAL A 428 -9.86 -19.49 9.71
CA VAL A 428 -9.74 -18.45 8.69
C VAL A 428 -10.75 -17.35 8.99
N LEU A 429 -10.27 -16.17 9.34
CA LEU A 429 -11.07 -14.98 9.64
C LEU A 429 -10.94 -14.02 8.47
N VAL A 430 -12.04 -13.61 7.88
CA VAL A 430 -12.06 -12.76 6.69
C VAL A 430 -12.97 -11.56 6.94
N VAL A 431 -12.46 -10.36 6.79
CA VAL A 431 -13.28 -9.15 6.68
C VAL A 431 -13.62 -8.98 5.21
N GLU A 432 -14.91 -9.03 4.85
CA GLU A 432 -15.34 -9.02 3.46
C GLU A 432 -16.76 -8.48 3.27
N HIS A 433 -17.04 -7.96 2.07
CA HIS A 433 -18.31 -7.39 1.68
C HIS A 433 -18.96 -8.09 0.47
N LYS A 434 -18.19 -8.88 -0.29
CA LYS A 434 -18.67 -9.49 -1.53
C LYS A 434 -19.49 -10.73 -1.24
N PRO A 435 -20.74 -10.84 -1.78
CA PRO A 435 -21.62 -11.97 -1.55
C PRO A 435 -21.01 -13.31 -1.94
N GLU A 436 -20.20 -13.35 -3.01
CA GLU A 436 -19.54 -14.56 -3.50
C GLU A 436 -18.55 -15.14 -2.48
N THR A 437 -17.96 -14.31 -1.62
CA THR A 437 -17.05 -14.76 -0.57
C THR A 437 -17.78 -14.99 0.74
N ILE A 438 -18.80 -14.19 1.05
CA ILE A 438 -19.67 -14.47 2.20
C ILE A 438 -20.36 -15.83 2.02
N ALA A 439 -20.77 -16.16 0.80
CA ALA A 439 -21.48 -17.41 0.48
C ALA A 439 -20.69 -18.70 0.78
N ILE A 440 -19.37 -18.66 0.86
CA ILE A 440 -18.55 -19.83 1.18
C ILE A 440 -18.21 -19.95 2.67
N ALA A 441 -18.69 -19.05 3.51
CA ALA A 441 -18.42 -19.04 4.93
C ALA A 441 -19.11 -20.20 5.66
N ASP A 442 -18.41 -20.79 6.62
CA ASP A 442 -19.01 -21.71 7.59
C ASP A 442 -19.78 -20.96 8.69
N HIS A 443 -19.33 -19.72 8.97
CA HIS A 443 -19.88 -18.85 10.01
C HIS A 443 -19.77 -17.39 9.57
N VAL A 444 -20.80 -16.59 9.88
CA VAL A 444 -20.85 -15.16 9.52
C VAL A 444 -21.14 -14.33 10.77
N VAL A 445 -20.43 -13.23 10.91
CA VAL A 445 -20.65 -12.20 11.92
C VAL A 445 -20.91 -10.88 11.20
N ASP A 446 -22.13 -10.34 11.34
CA ASP A 446 -22.52 -9.06 10.73
C ASP A 446 -22.51 -7.95 11.78
N LEU A 447 -21.67 -6.93 11.56
CA LEU A 447 -21.52 -5.78 12.45
C LEU A 447 -22.26 -4.57 11.90
N GLY A 448 -22.94 -3.86 12.79
CA GLY A 448 -23.75 -2.71 12.43
C GLY A 448 -24.33 -2.01 13.65
N PRO A 449 -25.58 -1.51 13.53
CA PRO A 449 -26.39 -1.43 12.30
C PRO A 449 -25.91 -0.34 11.32
N GLY A 450 -25.13 0.63 11.79
CA GLY A 450 -24.62 1.74 11.01
C GLY A 450 -23.10 1.85 11.08
N ALA A 451 -22.56 3.02 10.71
CA ALA A 451 -21.15 3.34 10.72
C ALA A 451 -20.76 4.23 11.91
N GLY A 452 -19.50 4.24 12.32
CA GLY A 452 -18.99 5.09 13.39
C GLY A 452 -19.69 4.89 14.71
N THR A 453 -20.23 5.96 15.29
CA THR A 453 -20.96 5.92 16.58
C THR A 453 -22.29 5.16 16.50
N ALA A 454 -22.90 5.04 15.32
CA ALA A 454 -24.08 4.23 15.08
C ALA A 454 -23.79 2.73 14.85
N GLY A 455 -22.50 2.38 14.73
CA GLY A 455 -22.03 1.00 14.58
C GLY A 455 -21.53 0.38 15.88
N GLY A 456 -20.67 -0.62 15.76
CA GLY A 456 -19.93 -1.22 16.86
C GLY A 456 -20.67 -2.30 17.63
N THR A 457 -21.78 -2.81 17.10
CA THR A 457 -22.54 -3.93 17.69
C THR A 457 -22.64 -5.10 16.72
N VAL A 458 -22.79 -6.32 17.23
CA VAL A 458 -23.11 -7.50 16.42
C VAL A 458 -24.60 -7.50 16.13
N CYS A 459 -24.96 -7.40 14.87
CA CYS A 459 -26.35 -7.45 14.41
C CYS A 459 -26.80 -8.87 14.09
N PHE A 460 -25.87 -9.75 13.72
CA PHE A 460 -26.14 -11.13 13.40
C PHE A 460 -24.90 -12.00 13.62
N GLU A 461 -25.12 -13.22 14.08
CA GLU A 461 -24.10 -14.29 14.17
C GLU A 461 -24.77 -15.62 13.80
N GLY A 462 -24.19 -16.38 12.85
CA GLY A 462 -24.74 -17.64 12.42
C GLY A 462 -24.30 -18.11 11.04
N THR A 463 -25.16 -18.92 10.37
CA THR A 463 -24.88 -19.43 9.02
C THR A 463 -25.26 -18.43 7.93
N VAL A 464 -24.77 -18.65 6.72
CA VAL A 464 -25.09 -17.82 5.54
C VAL A 464 -26.60 -17.86 5.23
N GLU A 465 -27.22 -19.04 5.34
CA GLU A 465 -28.66 -19.21 5.11
C GLU A 465 -29.50 -18.40 6.10
N ALA A 466 -29.08 -18.39 7.37
CA ALA A 466 -29.75 -17.60 8.40
C ALA A 466 -29.54 -16.10 8.20
N LEU A 467 -28.37 -15.65 7.73
CA LEU A 467 -28.12 -14.26 7.36
C LEU A 467 -29.05 -13.81 6.23
N ARG A 468 -29.21 -14.61 5.18
CA ARG A 468 -30.12 -14.31 4.05
C ARG A 468 -31.57 -14.16 4.46
N ALA A 469 -31.99 -14.94 5.46
CA ALA A 469 -33.34 -14.86 6.01
C ALA A 469 -33.50 -13.75 7.07
N GLY A 470 -32.40 -13.14 7.50
CA GLY A 470 -32.36 -12.14 8.58
C GLY A 470 -32.65 -10.72 8.08
N ASP A 471 -33.14 -9.88 9.00
CA ASP A 471 -33.44 -8.46 8.73
C ASP A 471 -32.23 -7.55 9.01
N THR A 472 -31.03 -7.95 8.64
CA THR A 472 -29.86 -7.07 8.69
C THR A 472 -29.66 -6.33 7.36
N VAL A 473 -28.86 -5.26 7.37
CA VAL A 473 -28.54 -4.53 6.13
C VAL A 473 -27.87 -5.47 5.13
N THR A 474 -26.91 -6.30 5.59
CA THR A 474 -26.25 -7.28 4.75
C THR A 474 -27.21 -8.35 4.21
N GLY A 475 -28.09 -8.89 5.08
CA GLY A 475 -29.08 -9.91 4.69
C GLY A 475 -30.03 -9.43 3.61
N ARG A 476 -30.58 -8.22 3.78
CA ARG A 476 -31.48 -7.61 2.79
C ARG A 476 -30.85 -7.41 1.41
N HIS A 477 -29.58 -7.02 1.36
CA HIS A 477 -28.86 -6.73 0.10
C HIS A 477 -28.07 -7.93 -0.44
N PHE A 478 -28.08 -9.08 0.25
CA PHE A 478 -27.22 -10.21 -0.09
C PHE A 478 -27.46 -10.77 -1.50
N ASP A 479 -28.71 -10.88 -1.89
CA ASP A 479 -29.13 -11.41 -3.17
C ASP A 479 -29.47 -10.32 -4.21
N ASP A 480 -29.24 -9.03 -3.85
CA ASP A 480 -29.47 -7.93 -4.78
C ASP A 480 -28.57 -8.05 -6.00
N ARG A 481 -29.16 -7.87 -7.16
CA ARG A 481 -28.47 -7.84 -8.45
C ARG A 481 -28.89 -6.57 -9.18
N ALA A 482 -27.92 -5.82 -9.64
CA ALA A 482 -28.23 -4.69 -10.52
C ALA A 482 -28.73 -5.21 -11.88
N THR A 483 -29.72 -4.54 -12.41
CA THR A 483 -30.20 -4.74 -13.77
C THR A 483 -29.43 -3.84 -14.72
N LEU A 484 -29.43 -4.20 -16.01
CA LEU A 484 -28.95 -3.31 -17.03
C LEU A 484 -29.84 -2.07 -17.14
N LYS A 485 -29.26 -0.89 -17.45
CA LYS A 485 -30.04 0.34 -17.65
C LYS A 485 -30.95 0.23 -18.89
N ASP A 486 -32.21 0.63 -18.78
CA ASP A 486 -33.15 0.72 -19.89
C ASP A 486 -32.74 1.79 -20.92
N THR A 487 -32.13 2.88 -20.43
CA THR A 487 -31.68 4.00 -21.26
C THR A 487 -30.24 4.38 -20.89
N ARG A 488 -29.41 4.58 -21.89
CA ARG A 488 -28.01 4.99 -21.73
C ARG A 488 -27.74 6.35 -22.33
N ARG A 489 -26.79 7.06 -21.71
CA ARG A 489 -26.32 8.35 -22.25
C ARG A 489 -25.55 8.09 -23.55
N LYS A 490 -25.67 9.01 -24.50
CA LYS A 490 -24.89 8.95 -25.72
C LYS A 490 -23.59 9.72 -25.54
N PRO A 491 -22.46 9.21 -26.03
CA PRO A 491 -21.20 9.94 -26.02
C PRO A 491 -21.33 11.31 -26.70
N THR A 492 -20.71 12.31 -26.09
CA THR A 492 -20.63 13.69 -26.65
C THR A 492 -19.31 13.91 -27.39
N GLY A 493 -18.37 13.01 -27.30
CA GLY A 493 -17.05 13.02 -27.92
C GLY A 493 -16.27 11.78 -27.51
N ALA A 494 -15.00 11.74 -27.87
CA ALA A 494 -14.09 10.67 -27.49
C ALA A 494 -12.71 11.22 -27.12
N LEU A 495 -12.04 10.56 -26.18
CA LEU A 495 -10.63 10.73 -25.88
C LEU A 495 -9.86 9.67 -26.65
N GLU A 496 -9.13 10.08 -27.65
CA GLU A 496 -8.37 9.17 -28.51
C GLU A 496 -7.07 8.72 -27.82
N VAL A 497 -6.90 7.43 -27.66
CA VAL A 497 -5.64 6.78 -27.27
C VAL A 497 -5.16 5.97 -28.46
N ARG A 498 -3.91 6.19 -28.87
CA ARG A 498 -3.32 5.54 -30.02
C ARG A 498 -1.94 4.96 -29.65
N GLY A 499 -1.67 3.74 -30.12
CA GLY A 499 -0.38 3.10 -29.96
C GLY A 499 0.08 2.90 -28.53
N ALA A 500 -0.85 2.67 -27.58
CA ALA A 500 -0.48 2.48 -26.19
C ALA A 500 0.29 1.18 -25.99
N ASP A 501 1.58 1.28 -25.59
CA ASP A 501 2.52 0.17 -25.45
C ASP A 501 3.16 0.07 -24.05
N ALA A 502 2.65 0.84 -23.08
CA ALA A 502 3.18 0.87 -21.72
C ALA A 502 3.03 -0.49 -21.03
N ASN A 503 4.10 -0.99 -20.41
CA ASN A 503 4.18 -2.28 -19.70
C ASN A 503 3.81 -3.49 -20.57
N ASN A 504 2.61 -4.08 -20.36
CA ASN A 504 2.15 -5.25 -21.11
C ASN A 504 1.17 -4.89 -22.24
N LEU A 505 0.87 -3.62 -22.46
CA LEU A 505 0.03 -3.19 -23.57
C LEU A 505 0.70 -3.49 -24.91
N ARG A 506 -0.12 -3.81 -25.93
CA ARG A 506 0.33 -4.23 -27.24
C ARG A 506 -0.29 -3.34 -28.32
N ASP A 507 0.27 -2.14 -28.47
CA ASP A 507 -0.15 -1.19 -29.50
C ASP A 507 -1.67 -0.98 -29.48
N VAL A 508 -2.20 -0.60 -28.30
CA VAL A 508 -3.63 -0.48 -28.09
C VAL A 508 -4.14 0.84 -28.61
N ASP A 509 -5.09 0.75 -29.54
CA ASP A 509 -5.90 1.88 -30.01
C ASP A 509 -7.29 1.77 -29.41
N VAL A 510 -7.78 2.84 -28.78
CA VAL A 510 -9.13 2.89 -28.20
C VAL A 510 -9.64 4.32 -28.13
N ASP A 511 -10.93 4.50 -28.41
CA ASP A 511 -11.65 5.75 -28.30
C ASP A 511 -12.51 5.74 -27.03
N ILE A 512 -12.01 6.36 -25.94
CA ILE A 512 -12.71 6.40 -24.66
C ILE A 512 -13.82 7.44 -24.74
N PRO A 513 -15.11 7.05 -24.64
CA PRO A 513 -16.22 7.97 -24.84
C PRO A 513 -16.33 9.01 -23.72
N LEU A 514 -16.66 10.26 -24.09
CA LEU A 514 -16.82 11.39 -23.17
C LEU A 514 -18.30 11.74 -22.97
N GLY A 515 -18.63 12.39 -21.84
CA GLY A 515 -20.00 12.75 -21.46
C GLY A 515 -20.84 11.56 -20.98
N VAL A 516 -20.21 10.45 -20.64
CA VAL A 516 -20.84 9.22 -20.17
C VAL A 516 -20.07 8.61 -19.00
N LEU A 517 -20.65 7.60 -18.36
CA LEU A 517 -19.95 6.71 -17.43
C LEU A 517 -19.30 5.57 -18.23
N ALA A 518 -18.00 5.66 -18.46
CA ALA A 518 -17.22 4.62 -19.12
C ALA A 518 -16.50 3.75 -18.09
N VAL A 519 -16.64 2.42 -18.20
CA VAL A 519 -15.98 1.46 -17.33
C VAL A 519 -14.88 0.71 -18.09
N ILE A 520 -13.66 0.73 -17.56
CA ILE A 520 -12.52 -0.02 -18.07
C ILE A 520 -12.34 -1.23 -17.17
N THR A 521 -12.48 -2.42 -17.74
CA THR A 521 -12.48 -3.69 -17.03
C THR A 521 -11.52 -4.72 -17.64
N GLY A 522 -11.52 -5.93 -17.10
CA GLY A 522 -10.66 -7.04 -17.52
C GLY A 522 -9.98 -7.75 -16.35
N VAL A 523 -9.45 -8.92 -16.53
CA VAL A 523 -8.79 -9.69 -15.47
C VAL A 523 -7.61 -8.95 -14.84
N ALA A 524 -7.17 -9.37 -13.64
CA ALA A 524 -6.00 -8.79 -12.99
C ALA A 524 -4.75 -8.96 -13.89
N GLY A 525 -3.97 -7.86 -14.06
CA GLY A 525 -2.78 -7.87 -14.94
C GLY A 525 -3.08 -7.78 -16.45
N SER A 526 -4.31 -7.47 -16.87
CA SER A 526 -4.66 -7.29 -18.30
C SER A 526 -4.17 -5.98 -18.91
N GLY A 527 -3.71 -4.99 -18.09
CA GLY A 527 -3.14 -3.73 -18.60
C GLY A 527 -4.01 -2.49 -18.35
N LYS A 528 -5.14 -2.58 -17.64
CA LYS A 528 -6.06 -1.45 -17.36
C LYS A 528 -5.36 -0.21 -16.79
N SER A 529 -4.65 -0.39 -15.68
CA SER A 529 -3.92 0.71 -15.03
C SER A 529 -2.79 1.24 -15.93
N SER A 530 -2.16 0.39 -16.75
CA SER A 530 -1.16 0.81 -17.75
C SER A 530 -1.77 1.71 -18.81
N LEU A 531 -2.96 1.36 -19.32
CA LEU A 531 -3.68 2.17 -20.30
C LEU A 531 -4.03 3.55 -19.72
N ILE A 532 -4.63 3.57 -18.53
CA ILE A 532 -5.13 4.82 -17.97
C ILE A 532 -4.01 5.69 -17.43
N HIS A 533 -3.10 5.15 -16.62
CA HIS A 533 -2.02 5.94 -16.04
C HIS A 533 -0.94 6.31 -17.07
N GLY A 534 -0.74 5.46 -18.09
CA GLY A 534 0.22 5.73 -19.16
C GLY A 534 -0.26 6.71 -20.21
N SER A 535 -1.56 6.73 -20.49
CA SER A 535 -2.09 7.48 -21.65
C SER A 535 -3.10 8.57 -21.31
N VAL A 536 -3.76 8.52 -20.13
CA VAL A 536 -4.89 9.41 -19.80
C VAL A 536 -4.62 10.31 -18.60
N SER A 537 -4.08 9.77 -17.51
CA SER A 537 -3.98 10.49 -16.22
C SER A 537 -3.11 11.76 -16.23
N GLY A 538 -2.25 11.93 -17.24
CA GLY A 538 -1.36 13.10 -17.37
C GLY A 538 -1.90 14.22 -18.29
N LEU A 539 -3.09 14.06 -18.85
CA LEU A 539 -3.64 15.02 -19.79
C LEU A 539 -4.29 16.22 -19.08
N ASP A 540 -4.26 17.37 -19.72
CA ASP A 540 -4.90 18.59 -19.21
C ASP A 540 -6.42 18.40 -19.08
N GLY A 541 -6.97 18.83 -17.95
CA GLY A 541 -8.40 18.69 -17.63
C GLY A 541 -8.81 17.32 -17.10
N VAL A 542 -7.88 16.39 -16.91
CA VAL A 542 -8.11 15.09 -16.28
C VAL A 542 -7.79 15.15 -14.80
N VAL A 543 -8.74 14.75 -13.97
CA VAL A 543 -8.61 14.59 -12.52
C VAL A 543 -8.53 13.10 -12.20
N SER A 544 -7.34 12.62 -11.84
CA SER A 544 -7.13 11.21 -11.49
C SER A 544 -7.21 10.99 -9.99
N ILE A 545 -8.05 10.05 -9.55
CA ILE A 545 -8.36 9.75 -8.16
C ILE A 545 -8.04 8.29 -7.88
N ASP A 546 -6.91 8.06 -7.24
CA ASP A 546 -6.39 6.74 -6.88
C ASP A 546 -6.52 6.46 -5.37
N GLN A 547 -6.22 5.22 -4.97
CA GLN A 547 -6.18 4.78 -3.56
C GLN A 547 -4.86 5.13 -2.86
N GLY A 548 -3.93 5.80 -3.52
CA GLY A 548 -2.62 6.15 -3.00
C GLY A 548 -2.70 6.94 -1.69
N ALA A 549 -1.67 6.84 -0.87
CA ALA A 549 -1.62 7.56 0.40
C ALA A 549 -1.79 9.07 0.20
N ILE A 550 -2.64 9.68 1.02
CA ILE A 550 -2.75 11.14 1.07
C ILE A 550 -1.49 11.67 1.75
N ARG A 551 -0.76 12.51 1.02
CA ARG A 551 0.43 13.17 1.58
C ARG A 551 0.00 14.16 2.66
N GLY A 552 0.51 14.00 3.87
CA GLY A 552 0.20 14.88 5.00
C GLY A 552 1.11 14.60 6.19
N SER A 553 1.10 15.51 7.15
CA SER A 553 1.75 15.33 8.44
C SER A 553 0.87 14.46 9.35
N ARG A 554 1.43 13.98 10.47
CA ARG A 554 0.66 13.28 11.52
C ARG A 554 -0.47 14.13 12.12
N ARG A 555 -0.50 15.45 11.85
CA ARG A 555 -1.55 16.40 12.25
C ARG A 555 -2.67 16.53 11.23
N SER A 556 -2.46 15.98 10.02
CA SER A 556 -3.43 16.09 8.93
C SER A 556 -4.65 15.22 9.21
N ASN A 557 -5.82 15.79 9.00
CA ASN A 557 -7.13 15.18 9.20
C ASN A 557 -8.09 15.57 8.04
N PRO A 558 -9.28 15.00 7.92
CA PRO A 558 -10.26 15.33 6.91
C PRO A 558 -10.55 16.82 6.81
N ALA A 559 -10.74 17.51 7.95
CA ALA A 559 -11.02 18.95 7.96
C ALA A 559 -9.87 19.79 7.39
N THR A 560 -8.60 19.41 7.63
CA THR A 560 -7.44 20.12 7.07
C THR A 560 -7.25 19.81 5.59
N TYR A 561 -7.50 18.58 5.18
CA TYR A 561 -7.26 18.12 3.80
C TYR A 561 -8.28 18.72 2.82
N THR A 562 -9.55 18.76 3.20
CA THR A 562 -10.64 19.29 2.37
C THR A 562 -10.75 20.81 2.40
N GLY A 563 -9.91 21.49 3.19
CA GLY A 563 -10.00 22.94 3.42
C GLY A 563 -11.16 23.34 4.36
N LEU A 564 -11.89 22.39 4.92
CA LEU A 564 -13.01 22.61 5.83
C LEU A 564 -12.59 23.36 7.10
N LEU A 565 -11.37 23.15 7.58
CA LEU A 565 -10.90 23.78 8.82
C LEU A 565 -10.83 25.32 8.71
N ASP A 566 -10.59 25.88 7.53
CA ASP A 566 -10.47 27.33 7.36
C ASP A 566 -11.80 28.07 7.61
N PRO A 567 -12.94 27.71 7.02
CA PRO A 567 -14.23 28.31 7.39
C PRO A 567 -14.62 28.10 8.86
N ILE A 568 -14.31 26.93 9.44
CA ILE A 568 -14.56 26.64 10.86
C ILE A 568 -13.76 27.62 11.75
N ARG A 569 -12.46 27.77 11.52
CA ARG A 569 -11.59 28.70 12.26
C ARG A 569 -12.07 30.15 12.20
N LYS A 570 -12.52 30.60 11.00
CA LYS A 570 -13.07 31.93 10.80
C LYS A 570 -14.38 32.12 11.57
N ALA A 571 -15.24 31.08 11.62
CA ALA A 571 -16.50 31.13 12.37
C ALA A 571 -16.25 31.26 13.89
N PHE A 572 -15.35 30.45 14.45
CA PHE A 572 -14.92 30.54 15.85
C PHE A 572 -14.33 31.91 16.17
N ALA A 573 -13.42 32.39 15.34
CA ALA A 573 -12.76 33.67 15.51
C ALA A 573 -13.78 34.83 15.54
N LYS A 574 -14.75 34.82 14.63
CA LYS A 574 -15.82 35.83 14.56
C LYS A 574 -16.74 35.78 15.77
N ALA A 575 -17.13 34.59 16.22
CA ALA A 575 -18.03 34.42 17.37
C ALA A 575 -17.41 34.88 18.68
N ASN A 576 -16.08 34.87 18.82
CA ASN A 576 -15.38 35.16 20.08
C ASN A 576 -14.47 36.38 19.99
N ASP A 577 -14.48 37.13 18.88
CA ASP A 577 -13.64 38.32 18.64
C ASP A 577 -12.14 38.07 18.87
N VAL A 578 -11.63 36.94 18.32
CA VAL A 578 -10.23 36.51 18.46
C VAL A 578 -9.63 36.13 17.10
N LYS A 579 -8.31 35.89 17.07
CA LYS A 579 -7.63 35.50 15.82
C LYS A 579 -7.96 34.07 15.40
N PRO A 580 -8.18 33.80 14.10
CA PRO A 580 -8.41 32.43 13.56
C PRO A 580 -7.23 31.48 13.80
N ALA A 581 -6.02 31.98 14.03
CA ALA A 581 -4.81 31.18 14.28
C ALA A 581 -4.90 30.37 15.59
N LEU A 582 -5.68 30.82 16.56
CA LEU A 582 -5.91 30.10 17.82
C LEU A 582 -6.62 28.76 17.61
N PHE A 583 -7.45 28.63 16.59
CA PHE A 583 -8.23 27.41 16.29
C PHE A 583 -7.52 26.48 15.31
N SER A 584 -6.19 26.47 15.32
CA SER A 584 -5.37 25.57 14.52
C SER A 584 -4.36 24.83 15.39
N ALA A 585 -4.43 23.51 15.35
CA ALA A 585 -3.45 22.63 15.99
C ALA A 585 -2.02 22.72 15.38
N ASN A 586 -1.85 23.54 14.32
CA ASN A 586 -0.56 23.80 13.68
C ASN A 586 -0.01 25.21 13.95
N SER A 587 -0.64 26.02 14.80
CA SER A 587 -0.25 27.40 15.08
C SER A 587 -0.43 27.78 16.57
N GLU A 588 -0.75 29.03 16.87
CA GLU A 588 -0.75 29.62 18.22
C GLU A 588 -1.64 28.87 19.24
N GLY A 589 -2.66 28.14 18.82
CA GLY A 589 -3.55 27.40 19.69
C GLY A 589 -3.15 25.96 19.98
N ALA A 590 -2.01 25.51 19.44
CA ALA A 590 -1.55 24.13 19.62
C ALA A 590 -1.12 23.86 21.06
N CYS A 591 -1.46 22.67 21.58
CA CYS A 591 -0.91 22.20 22.86
C CYS A 591 0.63 22.10 22.77
N PRO A 592 1.40 22.72 23.68
CA PRO A 592 2.85 22.69 23.64
C PRO A 592 3.43 21.31 23.96
N GLY A 593 2.79 20.50 24.81
CA GLY A 593 3.25 19.18 25.20
C GLY A 593 3.29 18.17 24.05
N CYS A 594 2.32 18.23 23.12
CA CYS A 594 2.26 17.34 21.95
C CYS A 594 2.42 18.09 20.62
N ASN A 595 2.67 19.39 20.63
CA ASN A 595 2.72 20.22 19.42
C ASN A 595 1.47 20.05 18.52
N GLY A 596 0.28 19.93 19.13
CA GLY A 596 -0.99 19.80 18.43
C GLY A 596 -1.27 18.43 17.79
N VAL A 597 -0.47 17.40 18.11
CA VAL A 597 -0.69 16.03 17.61
C VAL A 597 -1.76 15.30 18.43
N GLY A 598 -1.89 15.60 19.72
CA GLY A 598 -2.78 14.93 20.68
C GLY A 598 -2.15 13.70 21.36
N VAL A 599 -1.04 13.22 20.80
CA VAL A 599 -0.26 12.10 21.34
C VAL A 599 1.22 12.47 21.42
N VAL A 600 1.92 11.91 22.39
CA VAL A 600 3.38 12.04 22.56
C VAL A 600 4.01 10.74 22.07
N TYR A 601 4.96 10.86 21.16
CA TYR A 601 5.75 9.72 20.69
C TYR A 601 7.04 9.66 21.50
N THR A 602 7.20 8.62 22.29
CA THR A 602 8.44 8.33 22.98
C THR A 602 9.30 7.47 22.06
N ASP A 603 10.36 8.08 21.52
CA ASP A 603 11.36 7.34 20.75
C ASP A 603 12.29 6.62 21.72
N LEU A 604 12.22 5.30 21.75
CA LEU A 604 13.02 4.47 22.63
C LEU A 604 14.34 4.01 21.98
N ALA A 605 14.85 4.78 21.03
CA ALA A 605 16.13 4.65 20.32
C ALA A 605 16.36 3.34 19.56
N MET A 606 15.87 2.20 20.03
CA MET A 606 15.97 0.88 19.39
C MET A 606 14.64 0.11 19.38
N MET A 607 13.56 0.72 19.87
CA MET A 607 12.23 0.15 19.93
C MET A 607 11.27 0.98 19.06
N ALA A 608 10.22 0.37 18.51
CA ALA A 608 9.16 1.12 17.86
C ALA A 608 8.59 2.13 18.86
N GLY A 609 8.53 3.41 18.48
CA GLY A 609 8.09 4.48 19.37
C GLY A 609 6.66 4.23 19.86
N VAL A 610 6.44 4.33 21.16
CA VAL A 610 5.11 4.22 21.77
C VAL A 610 4.41 5.57 21.68
N ALA A 611 3.18 5.58 21.14
CA ALA A 611 2.31 6.73 21.14
C ALA A 611 1.40 6.69 22.38
N THR A 612 1.56 7.64 23.27
CA THR A 612 0.70 7.82 24.46
C THR A 612 -0.15 9.07 24.30
N VAL A 613 -1.37 9.06 24.81
CA VAL A 613 -2.21 10.26 24.84
C VAL A 613 -1.46 11.36 25.61
N CYS A 614 -1.46 12.56 25.07
CA CYS A 614 -0.82 13.69 25.71
C CYS A 614 -1.52 14.04 27.02
N GLU A 615 -0.82 13.96 28.16
CA GLU A 615 -1.38 14.23 29.49
C GLU A 615 -1.83 15.70 29.65
N GLU A 616 -1.16 16.64 28.97
CA GLU A 616 -1.45 18.08 29.08
C GLU A 616 -2.77 18.46 28.40
N CYS A 617 -3.08 17.88 27.24
CA CYS A 617 -4.31 18.21 26.50
C CYS A 617 -5.30 17.04 26.43
N GLU A 618 -5.03 15.90 27.07
CA GLU A 618 -5.90 14.71 27.06
C GLU A 618 -6.34 14.29 25.65
N GLY A 619 -5.45 14.43 24.68
CA GLY A 619 -5.75 14.13 23.28
C GLY A 619 -6.46 15.25 22.50
N LYS A 620 -6.91 16.33 23.14
CA LYS A 620 -7.69 17.42 22.54
C LYS A 620 -6.90 18.31 21.56
N ARG A 621 -5.55 18.26 21.59
CA ARG A 621 -4.63 18.93 20.64
C ARG A 621 -4.45 20.45 20.84
N PHE A 622 -5.28 21.10 21.63
CA PHE A 622 -5.30 22.57 21.84
C PHE A 622 -4.91 22.94 23.26
N LEU A 623 -4.52 24.19 23.43
CA LEU A 623 -4.35 24.82 24.75
C LEU A 623 -5.69 24.84 25.50
N ALA A 624 -5.68 24.66 26.82
CA ALA A 624 -6.88 24.70 27.65
C ALA A 624 -7.64 26.03 27.50
N SER A 625 -6.92 27.17 27.40
CA SER A 625 -7.51 28.50 27.17
C SER A 625 -8.22 28.63 25.82
N VAL A 626 -7.81 27.86 24.79
CA VAL A 626 -8.48 27.85 23.48
C VAL A 626 -9.79 27.05 23.55
N LEU A 627 -9.85 26.05 24.41
CA LEU A 627 -11.05 25.24 24.62
C LEU A 627 -12.17 25.96 25.42
N GLU A 628 -11.88 27.14 25.96
CA GLU A 628 -12.91 28.02 26.58
C GLU A 628 -13.78 28.73 25.54
N TYR A 629 -13.26 28.97 24.32
CA TYR A 629 -13.99 29.60 23.23
C TYR A 629 -15.05 28.66 22.65
N ARG A 630 -16.27 29.17 22.48
CA ARG A 630 -17.42 28.38 22.02
C ARG A 630 -18.01 28.94 20.72
N LEU A 631 -18.53 28.05 19.90
CA LEU A 631 -19.37 28.33 18.74
C LEU A 631 -20.59 27.39 18.83
N GLY A 632 -21.81 27.93 18.91
CA GLY A 632 -23.01 27.12 19.10
C GLY A 632 -22.92 26.18 20.31
N GLY A 633 -22.26 26.62 21.40
CA GLY A 633 -22.08 25.86 22.64
C GLY A 633 -20.96 24.81 22.62
N ARG A 634 -20.25 24.61 21.49
CA ARG A 634 -19.15 23.62 21.34
C ARG A 634 -17.80 24.30 21.25
N ASP A 635 -16.75 23.66 21.79
CA ASP A 635 -15.36 24.07 21.54
C ASP A 635 -14.80 23.43 20.26
N ILE A 636 -13.62 23.86 19.82
CA ILE A 636 -13.01 23.41 18.57
C ILE A 636 -12.66 21.91 18.61
N SER A 637 -12.30 21.35 19.77
CA SER A 637 -12.00 19.93 19.93
C SER A 637 -13.27 19.08 19.81
N GLU A 638 -14.37 19.52 20.41
CA GLU A 638 -15.69 18.90 20.30
C GLU A 638 -16.19 18.92 18.84
N VAL A 639 -15.99 20.03 18.13
CA VAL A 639 -16.34 20.13 16.70
C VAL A 639 -15.49 19.20 15.85
N LEU A 640 -14.19 19.10 16.10
CA LEU A 640 -13.32 18.17 15.37
C LEU A 640 -13.61 16.69 15.71
N ALA A 641 -14.20 16.41 16.84
CA ALA A 641 -14.65 15.06 17.22
C ALA A 641 -15.97 14.65 16.53
N MET A 642 -16.76 15.60 16.03
CA MET A 642 -18.01 15.31 15.30
C MET A 642 -17.74 14.47 14.07
N SER A 643 -18.69 13.60 13.73
CA SER A 643 -18.78 13.00 12.41
C SER A 643 -19.14 14.06 11.35
N VAL A 644 -18.90 13.76 10.08
CA VAL A 644 -19.30 14.65 8.97
C VAL A 644 -20.79 14.96 9.02
N THR A 645 -21.65 13.96 9.28
CA THR A 645 -23.12 14.15 9.37
C THR A 645 -23.50 15.05 10.53
N GLU A 646 -22.97 14.84 11.75
CA GLU A 646 -23.21 15.71 12.90
C GLU A 646 -22.74 17.15 12.64
N ALA A 647 -21.60 17.30 11.99
CA ALA A 647 -21.05 18.61 11.64
C ALA A 647 -21.86 19.30 10.53
N GLU A 648 -22.40 18.55 9.58
CA GLU A 648 -23.29 19.06 8.54
C GLU A 648 -24.56 19.68 9.14
N GLU A 649 -25.21 18.99 10.06
CA GLU A 649 -26.37 19.51 10.82
C GLU A 649 -25.96 20.74 11.65
N PHE A 650 -24.83 20.67 12.36
CA PHE A 650 -24.31 21.74 13.21
C PHE A 650 -24.00 23.04 12.45
N PHE A 651 -23.37 22.94 11.28
CA PHE A 651 -23.04 24.10 10.44
C PHE A 651 -24.14 24.48 9.44
N GLY A 652 -25.19 23.66 9.32
CA GLY A 652 -26.33 23.90 8.44
C GLY A 652 -27.33 24.91 8.98
N SER A 653 -27.41 25.12 10.31
CA SER A 653 -28.42 25.97 10.93
C SER A 653 -27.94 26.59 12.23
N GLY A 654 -28.76 27.48 12.82
CA GLY A 654 -28.51 28.09 14.14
C GLY A 654 -27.34 29.06 14.20
N GLU A 655 -26.76 29.22 15.41
CA GLU A 655 -25.66 30.14 15.69
C GLU A 655 -24.33 29.75 14.99
N ALA A 656 -24.15 28.46 14.72
CA ALA A 656 -22.96 27.93 14.04
C ALA A 656 -23.10 27.95 12.52
N HIS A 657 -24.21 28.43 11.97
CA HIS A 657 -24.46 28.44 10.53
C HIS A 657 -23.29 29.01 9.71
N THR A 658 -22.63 28.15 8.92
CA THR A 658 -21.46 28.51 8.14
C THR A 658 -21.57 27.87 6.74
N PRO A 659 -22.14 28.57 5.74
CA PRO A 659 -22.43 27.99 4.41
C PRO A 659 -21.20 27.43 3.69
N ALA A 660 -20.01 28.00 3.94
CA ALA A 660 -18.77 27.50 3.34
C ALA A 660 -18.32 26.16 3.94
N ALA A 661 -18.56 25.95 5.25
CA ALA A 661 -18.30 24.67 5.89
C ALA A 661 -19.34 23.63 5.46
N HIS A 662 -20.63 23.98 5.49
CA HIS A 662 -21.72 23.11 5.09
C HIS A 662 -21.53 22.51 3.68
N ARG A 663 -21.17 23.33 2.71
CA ARG A 663 -20.92 22.85 1.32
C ARG A 663 -19.78 21.81 1.22
N VAL A 664 -18.78 21.88 2.08
CA VAL A 664 -17.71 20.87 2.09
C VAL A 664 -18.20 19.59 2.77
N LEU A 665 -18.98 19.73 3.84
CA LEU A 665 -19.58 18.61 4.59
C LEU A 665 -20.58 17.86 3.73
N ASP A 666 -21.46 18.56 3.00
CA ASP A 666 -22.41 18.01 2.03
C ASP A 666 -21.68 17.11 0.99
N ARG A 667 -20.59 17.59 0.40
CA ARG A 667 -19.78 16.76 -0.52
C ARG A 667 -19.15 15.54 0.15
N LEU A 668 -18.75 15.66 1.42
CA LEU A 668 -18.21 14.51 2.17
C LEU A 668 -19.30 13.48 2.48
N ALA A 669 -20.51 13.93 2.79
CA ALA A 669 -21.68 13.08 2.98
C ALA A 669 -22.09 12.38 1.67
N ASP A 670 -22.09 13.11 0.55
CA ASP A 670 -22.39 12.61 -0.80
C ASP A 670 -21.50 11.43 -1.23
N VAL A 671 -20.23 11.45 -0.84
CA VAL A 671 -19.28 10.35 -1.13
C VAL A 671 -19.34 9.21 -0.11
N GLY A 672 -20.32 9.19 0.79
CA GLY A 672 -20.49 8.15 1.80
C GLY A 672 -19.51 8.22 2.97
N LEU A 673 -18.98 9.40 3.30
CA LEU A 673 -18.06 9.62 4.42
C LEU A 673 -18.75 10.28 5.63
N GLY A 674 -20.08 10.23 5.71
CA GLY A 674 -20.88 10.83 6.78
C GLY A 674 -20.47 10.43 8.20
N TYR A 675 -19.99 9.21 8.36
CA TYR A 675 -19.53 8.65 9.65
C TYR A 675 -18.14 9.10 10.07
N LEU A 676 -17.33 9.65 9.17
CA LEU A 676 -15.93 9.97 9.41
C LEU A 676 -15.81 11.17 10.36
N SER A 677 -14.98 11.06 11.41
CA SER A 677 -14.73 12.19 12.29
C SER A 677 -13.83 13.25 11.60
N LEU A 678 -14.18 14.54 11.76
CA LEU A 678 -13.44 15.65 11.15
C LEU A 678 -11.97 15.70 11.56
N GLY A 679 -11.68 15.32 12.81
CA GLY A 679 -10.34 15.33 13.40
C GLY A 679 -9.58 14.02 13.29
N GLN A 680 -10.12 12.96 12.66
CA GLN A 680 -9.47 11.66 12.54
C GLN A 680 -8.14 11.78 11.76
N PRO A 681 -7.03 11.18 12.24
CA PRO A 681 -5.77 11.22 11.49
C PRO A 681 -5.91 10.54 10.12
N LEU A 682 -5.40 11.19 9.06
CA LEU A 682 -5.46 10.62 7.69
C LEU A 682 -4.73 9.28 7.56
N THR A 683 -3.79 9.00 8.45
CA THR A 683 -3.04 7.72 8.47
C THR A 683 -3.89 6.53 8.91
N THR A 684 -5.03 6.77 9.57
CA THR A 684 -5.96 5.72 10.02
C THR A 684 -7.03 5.38 9.00
N LEU A 685 -7.12 6.15 7.90
CA LEU A 685 -8.10 5.92 6.85
C LEU A 685 -7.76 4.71 5.99
N SER A 686 -8.76 3.93 5.63
CA SER A 686 -8.67 2.86 4.64
C SER A 686 -8.34 3.41 3.23
N GLY A 687 -7.98 2.53 2.29
CA GLY A 687 -7.74 2.92 0.89
C GLY A 687 -8.96 3.58 0.25
N GLY A 688 -10.12 2.97 0.42
CA GLY A 688 -11.38 3.49 -0.12
C GLY A 688 -11.81 4.83 0.52
N GLU A 689 -11.65 4.98 1.85
CA GLU A 689 -11.94 6.26 2.52
C GLU A 689 -11.05 7.39 2.01
N ARG A 690 -9.76 7.13 1.82
CA ARG A 690 -8.81 8.11 1.23
C ARG A 690 -9.22 8.51 -0.17
N GLN A 691 -9.63 7.56 -0.99
CA GLN A 691 -10.07 7.83 -2.36
C GLN A 691 -11.34 8.68 -2.38
N ARG A 692 -12.35 8.33 -1.59
CA ARG A 692 -13.59 9.13 -1.47
C ARG A 692 -13.33 10.53 -0.92
N LEU A 693 -12.39 10.67 0.03
CA LEU A 693 -11.97 11.98 0.54
C LEU A 693 -11.31 12.84 -0.55
N LYS A 694 -10.48 12.23 -1.41
CA LYS A 694 -9.92 12.91 -2.60
C LYS A 694 -11.03 13.32 -3.56
N LEU A 695 -11.98 12.43 -3.84
CA LEU A 695 -13.12 12.72 -4.72
C LEU A 695 -13.90 13.93 -4.22
N ALA A 696 -14.31 13.94 -2.94
CA ALA A 696 -15.03 15.06 -2.34
C ALA A 696 -14.29 16.39 -2.47
N THR A 697 -12.95 16.36 -2.37
CA THR A 697 -12.12 17.56 -2.51
C THR A 697 -12.14 18.09 -3.93
N HIS A 698 -12.02 17.22 -4.93
CA HIS A 698 -11.92 17.58 -6.34
C HIS A 698 -13.28 17.83 -7.03
N MET A 699 -14.40 17.40 -6.43
CA MET A 699 -15.75 17.61 -7.00
C MET A 699 -16.07 19.09 -7.29
N GLY A 700 -15.42 20.03 -6.61
CA GLY A 700 -15.57 21.46 -6.81
C GLY A 700 -14.70 22.07 -7.91
N GLU A 701 -13.79 21.31 -8.52
CA GLU A 701 -12.86 21.82 -9.52
C GLU A 701 -13.47 21.83 -10.93
N LYS A 702 -12.94 22.72 -11.79
CA LYS A 702 -13.35 22.82 -13.19
C LYS A 702 -12.66 21.77 -14.06
N GLY A 703 -12.65 20.49 -13.65
CA GLY A 703 -12.18 19.40 -14.50
C GLY A 703 -13.30 18.85 -15.38
N GLY A 704 -12.96 18.47 -16.62
CA GLY A 704 -13.93 17.85 -17.55
C GLY A 704 -14.02 16.34 -17.44
N ILE A 705 -12.91 15.69 -17.07
CA ILE A 705 -12.77 14.23 -17.05
C ILE A 705 -12.32 13.77 -15.68
N TYR A 706 -13.07 12.88 -15.06
CA TYR A 706 -12.72 12.23 -13.80
C TYR A 706 -12.31 10.79 -14.06
N VAL A 707 -11.15 10.39 -13.57
CA VAL A 707 -10.66 9.03 -13.61
C VAL A 707 -10.65 8.47 -12.19
N LEU A 708 -11.36 7.37 -11.95
CA LEU A 708 -11.48 6.71 -10.66
C LEU A 708 -10.91 5.28 -10.75
N ASP A 709 -10.01 4.92 -9.87
CA ASP A 709 -9.39 3.60 -9.84
C ASP A 709 -10.00 2.77 -8.69
N GLU A 710 -10.83 1.76 -9.05
CA GLU A 710 -11.53 0.85 -8.13
C GLU A 710 -12.31 1.56 -6.99
N PRO A 711 -13.26 2.48 -7.31
CA PRO A 711 -13.93 3.27 -6.28
C PRO A 711 -14.87 2.48 -5.37
N THR A 712 -15.19 1.23 -5.70
CA THR A 712 -16.03 0.36 -4.85
C THR A 712 -15.24 -0.41 -3.78
N THR A 713 -13.91 -0.30 -3.76
CA THR A 713 -13.08 -1.00 -2.78
C THR A 713 -13.45 -0.59 -1.34
N GLY A 714 -13.73 -1.58 -0.49
CA GLY A 714 -14.11 -1.39 0.91
C GLY A 714 -15.55 -0.87 1.11
N LEU A 715 -16.37 -0.87 0.07
CA LEU A 715 -17.80 -0.53 0.16
C LEU A 715 -18.65 -1.77 0.42
N HIS A 716 -19.59 -1.61 1.34
CA HIS A 716 -20.70 -2.55 1.49
C HIS A 716 -21.67 -2.42 0.31
N LEU A 717 -22.44 -3.47 0.03
CA LEU A 717 -23.40 -3.50 -1.10
C LEU A 717 -24.35 -2.29 -1.10
N ALA A 718 -24.89 -1.91 0.07
CA ALA A 718 -25.75 -0.75 0.20
C ALA A 718 -25.05 0.59 -0.15
N ASP A 719 -23.74 0.70 0.08
CA ASP A 719 -22.98 1.92 -0.19
C ASP A 719 -22.64 2.06 -1.70
N VAL A 720 -22.66 0.96 -2.45
CA VAL A 720 -22.41 0.96 -3.90
C VAL A 720 -23.49 1.74 -4.66
N GLU A 721 -24.76 1.62 -4.26
CA GLU A 721 -25.85 2.37 -4.89
C GLU A 721 -25.69 3.89 -4.70
N GLN A 722 -25.26 4.32 -3.52
CA GLN A 722 -24.98 5.73 -3.25
C GLN A 722 -23.86 6.25 -4.16
N LEU A 723 -22.80 5.44 -4.33
CA LEU A 723 -21.70 5.77 -5.24
C LEU A 723 -22.19 5.88 -6.69
N LEU A 724 -23.00 4.94 -7.17
CA LEU A 724 -23.56 4.97 -8.54
C LEU A 724 -24.41 6.24 -8.76
N GLY A 725 -25.26 6.60 -7.80
CA GLY A 725 -26.01 7.83 -7.85
C GLY A 725 -25.11 9.09 -7.89
N LEU A 726 -23.98 9.09 -7.21
CA LEU A 726 -22.99 10.17 -7.28
C LEU A 726 -22.33 10.24 -8.66
N LEU A 727 -21.91 9.10 -9.23
CA LEU A 727 -21.30 9.05 -10.56
C LEU A 727 -22.28 9.56 -11.63
N ASP A 728 -23.57 9.18 -11.52
CA ASP A 728 -24.62 9.71 -12.40
C ASP A 728 -24.76 11.23 -12.28
N ARG A 729 -24.80 11.79 -11.07
CA ARG A 729 -24.85 13.25 -10.86
C ARG A 729 -23.65 13.98 -11.48
N LEU A 730 -22.45 13.39 -11.40
CA LEU A 730 -21.24 13.94 -12.04
C LEU A 730 -21.41 13.98 -13.57
N VAL A 731 -21.86 12.88 -14.18
CA VAL A 731 -22.08 12.82 -15.63
C VAL A 731 -23.20 13.80 -16.06
N ASP A 732 -24.32 13.85 -15.32
CA ASP A 732 -25.45 14.74 -15.60
C ASP A 732 -25.08 16.22 -15.44
N SER A 733 -24.06 16.54 -14.65
CA SER A 733 -23.47 17.88 -14.55
C SER A 733 -22.55 18.25 -15.73
N GLY A 734 -22.45 17.41 -16.75
CA GLY A 734 -21.62 17.60 -17.95
C GLY A 734 -20.17 17.15 -17.81
N LYS A 735 -19.85 16.28 -16.85
CA LYS A 735 -18.53 15.68 -16.69
C LYS A 735 -18.45 14.35 -17.46
N SER A 736 -17.22 13.95 -17.79
CA SER A 736 -16.95 12.59 -18.26
C SER A 736 -16.37 11.78 -17.11
N VAL A 737 -16.87 10.59 -16.86
CA VAL A 737 -16.42 9.74 -15.75
C VAL A 737 -15.89 8.43 -16.30
N ILE A 738 -14.60 8.18 -16.10
CA ILE A 738 -13.90 6.95 -16.49
C ILE A 738 -13.58 6.18 -15.19
N VAL A 739 -14.04 4.95 -15.10
CA VAL A 739 -13.86 4.12 -13.91
C VAL A 739 -13.12 2.85 -14.27
N ILE A 740 -11.99 2.57 -13.62
CA ILE A 740 -11.36 1.24 -13.66
C ILE A 740 -12.07 0.41 -12.61
N GLU A 741 -12.78 -0.63 -13.02
CA GLU A 741 -13.63 -1.37 -12.09
C GLU A 741 -13.85 -2.83 -12.49
N HIS A 742 -14.15 -3.66 -11.47
CA HIS A 742 -14.49 -5.07 -11.60
C HIS A 742 -15.84 -5.41 -10.94
N HIS A 743 -16.44 -4.44 -10.26
CA HIS A 743 -17.70 -4.65 -9.57
C HIS A 743 -18.85 -4.76 -10.58
N GLN A 744 -19.57 -5.88 -10.56
CA GLN A 744 -20.58 -6.24 -11.58
C GLN A 744 -21.73 -5.23 -11.61
N ALA A 745 -22.16 -4.68 -10.44
CA ALA A 745 -23.19 -3.63 -10.40
C ALA A 745 -22.74 -2.35 -11.11
N VAL A 746 -21.47 -1.95 -10.99
CA VAL A 746 -20.92 -0.78 -11.71
C VAL A 746 -20.87 -1.03 -13.20
N MET A 747 -20.45 -2.24 -13.62
CA MET A 747 -20.44 -2.62 -15.03
C MET A 747 -21.86 -2.66 -15.64
N ALA A 748 -22.83 -3.23 -14.92
CA ALA A 748 -24.23 -3.26 -15.35
C ALA A 748 -24.82 -1.83 -15.46
N HIS A 749 -24.38 -0.91 -14.59
CA HIS A 749 -24.83 0.48 -14.55
C HIS A 749 -24.12 1.39 -15.54
N ALA A 750 -23.02 0.97 -16.14
CA ALA A 750 -22.22 1.77 -17.07
C ALA A 750 -23.00 2.15 -18.35
N ASP A 751 -22.62 3.26 -18.95
CA ASP A 751 -23.08 3.63 -20.29
C ASP A 751 -22.23 2.96 -21.38
N TRP A 752 -20.93 2.72 -21.08
CA TRP A 752 -19.95 2.11 -21.99
C TRP A 752 -18.93 1.25 -21.24
N ILE A 753 -18.53 0.16 -21.85
CA ILE A 753 -17.50 -0.76 -21.31
C ILE A 753 -16.36 -0.90 -22.31
N ILE A 754 -15.13 -0.87 -21.78
CA ILE A 754 -13.89 -1.18 -22.48
C ILE A 754 -13.24 -2.33 -21.71
N ASP A 755 -13.15 -3.51 -22.34
CA ASP A 755 -12.61 -4.73 -21.71
C ASP A 755 -11.22 -5.06 -22.27
N LEU A 756 -10.24 -5.18 -21.37
CA LEU A 756 -8.86 -5.53 -21.69
C LEU A 756 -8.54 -6.98 -21.31
N GLY A 757 -7.96 -7.71 -22.25
CA GLY A 757 -7.66 -9.11 -22.07
C GLY A 757 -6.77 -9.68 -23.16
N PRO A 758 -6.99 -10.97 -23.54
CA PRO A 758 -7.90 -11.93 -22.91
C PRO A 758 -7.40 -12.47 -21.56
N GLY A 759 -6.09 -12.37 -21.28
CA GLY A 759 -5.44 -12.87 -20.07
C GLY A 759 -4.65 -11.78 -19.34
N ALA A 760 -3.63 -12.20 -18.59
CA ALA A 760 -2.77 -11.35 -17.80
C ALA A 760 -1.32 -11.33 -18.35
N GLY A 761 -0.58 -10.27 -18.10
CA GLY A 761 0.81 -10.15 -18.53
C GLY A 761 0.94 -10.20 -20.05
N HIS A 762 1.84 -11.06 -20.58
CA HIS A 762 2.02 -11.20 -22.02
C HIS A 762 0.80 -11.81 -22.75
N ASP A 763 -0.13 -12.47 -22.06
CA ASP A 763 -1.38 -12.98 -22.66
C ASP A 763 -2.49 -11.93 -22.65
N GLY A 764 -2.25 -10.77 -22.01
CA GLY A 764 -3.13 -9.63 -21.96
C GLY A 764 -2.70 -8.47 -22.85
N GLY A 765 -3.08 -7.26 -22.45
CA GLY A 765 -2.64 -6.01 -23.07
C GLY A 765 -3.29 -5.71 -24.41
N ARG A 766 -4.47 -6.27 -24.67
CA ARG A 766 -5.24 -6.02 -25.88
C ARG A 766 -6.65 -5.59 -25.55
N LEU A 767 -7.23 -4.78 -26.42
CA LEU A 767 -8.67 -4.51 -26.41
C LEU A 767 -9.38 -5.78 -26.89
N VAL A 768 -10.28 -6.35 -26.06
CA VAL A 768 -11.05 -7.56 -26.40
C VAL A 768 -12.52 -7.27 -26.63
N PHE A 769 -13.03 -6.16 -26.07
CA PHE A 769 -14.38 -5.68 -26.30
C PHE A 769 -14.47 -4.16 -26.03
N GLU A 770 -15.27 -3.47 -26.83
CA GLU A 770 -15.77 -2.12 -26.54
C GLU A 770 -17.22 -1.99 -27.01
N GLY A 771 -18.07 -1.42 -26.16
CA GLY A 771 -19.49 -1.28 -26.46
C GLY A 771 -20.33 -1.04 -25.21
N THR A 772 -21.65 -1.21 -25.36
CA THR A 772 -22.57 -1.11 -24.22
C THR A 772 -22.54 -2.38 -23.35
N PRO A 773 -22.97 -2.30 -22.08
CA PRO A 773 -23.14 -3.50 -21.25
C PRO A 773 -24.08 -4.57 -21.85
N ASP A 774 -25.12 -4.15 -22.60
CA ASP A 774 -26.01 -5.10 -23.29
C ASP A 774 -25.28 -5.88 -24.41
N ASP A 775 -24.45 -5.18 -25.18
CA ASP A 775 -23.66 -5.80 -26.24
C ASP A 775 -22.68 -6.81 -25.64
N LEU A 776 -22.05 -6.49 -24.50
CA LEU A 776 -21.13 -7.38 -23.79
C LEU A 776 -21.84 -8.63 -23.25
N VAL A 777 -23.03 -8.46 -22.67
CA VAL A 777 -23.88 -9.56 -22.17
C VAL A 777 -24.36 -10.45 -23.31
N ALA A 778 -24.66 -9.89 -24.47
CA ALA A 778 -25.10 -10.64 -25.65
C ALA A 778 -23.95 -11.42 -26.30
N ASP A 779 -22.77 -10.82 -26.40
CA ASP A 779 -21.59 -11.39 -27.06
C ASP A 779 -20.97 -12.54 -26.25
N ARG A 780 -20.78 -12.39 -24.92
CA ARG A 780 -20.20 -13.38 -24.01
C ARG A 780 -18.87 -13.97 -24.48
N SER A 781 -18.16 -13.28 -25.34
CA SER A 781 -16.88 -13.75 -25.90
C SER A 781 -15.71 -13.56 -24.94
N THR A 782 -15.91 -12.75 -23.89
CA THR A 782 -14.90 -12.45 -22.88
C THR A 782 -15.29 -13.00 -21.51
N LEU A 783 -14.30 -13.24 -20.64
CA LEU A 783 -14.55 -13.62 -19.23
C LEU A 783 -15.44 -12.61 -18.51
N THR A 784 -15.28 -11.33 -18.82
CA THR A 784 -16.11 -10.25 -18.26
C THR A 784 -17.56 -10.39 -18.72
N GLY A 785 -17.78 -10.65 -20.01
CA GLY A 785 -19.11 -10.85 -20.59
C GLY A 785 -19.85 -12.06 -20.02
N GLU A 786 -19.15 -13.19 -19.89
CA GLU A 786 -19.70 -14.40 -19.25
C GLU A 786 -20.15 -14.15 -17.81
N HIS A 787 -19.30 -13.50 -17.00
CA HIS A 787 -19.60 -13.20 -15.60
C HIS A 787 -20.69 -12.14 -15.45
N LEU A 788 -20.70 -11.10 -16.30
CA LEU A 788 -21.72 -10.07 -16.24
C LEU A 788 -23.09 -10.64 -16.65
N ALA A 789 -23.15 -11.46 -17.69
CA ALA A 789 -24.37 -12.14 -18.11
C ALA A 789 -24.95 -13.01 -16.97
N ALA A 790 -24.11 -13.81 -16.33
CA ALA A 790 -24.52 -14.62 -15.18
C ALA A 790 -25.02 -13.75 -13.99
N TYR A 791 -24.44 -12.59 -13.79
CA TYR A 791 -24.82 -11.67 -12.71
C TYR A 791 -26.18 -11.05 -12.96
N VAL A 792 -26.46 -10.57 -14.15
CA VAL A 792 -27.76 -9.94 -14.49
C VAL A 792 -28.86 -10.96 -14.82
N GLY A 793 -28.56 -12.25 -14.80
CA GLY A 793 -29.52 -13.33 -15.03
C GLY A 793 -29.93 -13.51 -16.51
N ALA A 794 -29.04 -13.14 -17.44
CA ALA A 794 -29.27 -13.20 -18.89
C ALA A 794 -28.78 -14.54 -19.50
#